data_e81fffe208ef6f3bc8d96a23ddc143c7
#
_entry.id   e81fffe208ef6f3bc8d96a23ddc143c7
#
_cell.length_a   1.000
_cell.length_b   1.000
_cell.length_c   1.000
_cell.angle_alpha   90.00
_cell.angle_beta   90.00
_cell.angle_gamma   90.00
#
_symmetry.space_group_name_H-M   'P 1'
#
loop_
_entity.id
_entity.type
_entity.pdbx_description
1 polymer ?
#
loop_
_entity_poly.entity_id
_entity_poly.type
_entity_poly.pdbx_seq_one_letter_code
_entity_poly.pdbx_strand_id
1 'polypeptide(L)'
;MNIFYYDIAVSIPLRQCFTYKFDAKIKKGTRVAVPFGKRVLIGIIVRNIQKPNALDSKSTIKSILNIQDSETVFEKPLFDSILWASEYYQHPIGEVFNTFIPTELRKIDKKTIGPIGDHSEYKVKESDKKFKLTSDQEGAIKKLSKVKTFSPSLLYGVTGSGKTEVYLRLAEQCLKEGRSVLILVPEINLTPQLFSRFEDRFTGDIGLYHSRQTSVKRLKTWLKAKFGEIKIVIGTRSSVLMPLKNVGLIIIDEEHDQSFRQSEGFKFSARDLAIKRSQLENIPIVLGSATPSLQTLKLVREKKFTQVNILNRVDGRKPPKLITLDINNSPLTGGMALETIDAIEATIKKGNQVLVFINRRGFAPLFECGGCGWIADCHACDTNLVFHQSRDRLICHRCESAYKVTSNCPKCSSRDLHMHGAGTERVEEVLENTFIDTPIIRVDQDSTKKVGAMEAIVKKIHSSNSAILVGTQMLAKGHDFPKVTLSVILNADNGLVSPEINALEKLSQLLIQVSGRAGRNNNLAKVIIQTRYPDDINLNEIKSGDYLSFASQSLDKNFKMNHPPFSSICLLRCSSPTQKSNSIFLEKTIKILSNKAGVSAIGPLPSLISKSKGNYRHHVYIQATKKTFLNKVLKFLVIEFDKWPESKKVKWSFDIDPVDIN
;
A
#
# COMPACT_ATOMS: atom_id res chain seq x y z
N MET A 1 20.04 12.72 -45.56
CA MET A 1 19.93 12.19 -44.21
C MET A 1 18.57 11.51 -44.04
N ASN A 2 18.55 10.28 -43.56
CA ASN A 2 17.28 9.58 -43.30
C ASN A 2 16.61 10.15 -42.04
N ILE A 3 15.43 10.72 -42.16
CA ILE A 3 14.67 11.24 -41.04
C ILE A 3 13.76 10.13 -40.51
N PHE A 4 13.84 9.86 -39.19
CA PHE A 4 13.03 8.91 -38.48
C PHE A 4 11.99 9.66 -37.64
N TYR A 5 10.81 9.06 -37.47
CA TYR A 5 9.71 9.63 -36.68
C TYR A 5 9.40 8.74 -35.47
N TYR A 6 9.15 9.38 -34.33
CA TYR A 6 8.99 8.72 -33.05
C TYR A 6 7.79 9.23 -32.29
N ASP A 7 6.98 8.32 -31.77
CA ASP A 7 5.99 8.64 -30.74
C ASP A 7 6.69 8.64 -29.39
N ILE A 8 6.59 9.77 -28.70
CA ILE A 8 7.26 10.04 -27.42
C ILE A 8 6.24 10.29 -26.33
N ALA A 9 6.37 9.56 -25.21
CA ALA A 9 5.63 9.78 -24.00
C ALA A 9 6.32 10.87 -23.17
N VAL A 10 5.62 11.96 -22.92
CA VAL A 10 6.09 13.10 -22.12
C VAL A 10 5.33 13.12 -20.79
N SER A 11 6.01 13.47 -19.69
CA SER A 11 5.40 13.50 -18.33
C SER A 11 4.44 14.68 -18.16
N ILE A 12 3.27 14.55 -18.75
CA ILE A 12 2.15 15.50 -18.68
C ILE A 12 0.84 14.73 -18.53
N PRO A 13 -0.25 15.35 -18.03
CA PRO A 13 -1.53 14.68 -17.80
C PRO A 13 -2.33 14.47 -19.10
N LEU A 14 -1.66 14.19 -20.21
CA LEU A 14 -2.28 13.87 -21.51
C LEU A 14 -1.98 12.41 -21.87
N ARG A 15 -3.01 11.71 -22.36
CA ARG A 15 -2.94 10.26 -22.62
C ARG A 15 -2.27 9.91 -23.96
N GLN A 16 -2.11 10.90 -24.85
CA GLN A 16 -1.49 10.69 -26.15
C GLN A 16 0.03 10.77 -26.09
N CYS A 17 0.70 10.05 -26.98
CA CYS A 17 2.09 10.31 -27.30
C CYS A 17 2.20 11.46 -28.30
N PHE A 18 3.36 12.08 -28.37
CA PHE A 18 3.63 13.19 -29.30
C PHE A 18 4.69 12.76 -30.31
N THR A 19 4.45 13.10 -31.58
CA THR A 19 5.35 12.75 -32.66
C THR A 19 6.46 13.77 -32.81
N TYR A 20 7.71 13.28 -32.85
CA TYR A 20 8.91 14.07 -33.10
C TYR A 20 9.74 13.39 -34.18
N LYS A 21 10.66 14.13 -34.83
CA LYS A 21 11.60 13.63 -35.82
C LYS A 21 13.05 13.70 -35.32
N PHE A 22 13.91 12.81 -35.85
CA PHE A 22 15.33 12.81 -35.59
C PHE A 22 16.08 12.17 -36.76
N ASP A 23 17.36 12.48 -36.91
CA ASP A 23 18.23 12.05 -38.03
C ASP A 23 18.91 10.69 -37.81
N ALA A 24 18.76 10.07 -36.63
CA ALA A 24 19.32 8.78 -36.30
C ALA A 24 18.27 7.82 -35.74
N LYS A 25 18.54 6.51 -35.85
CA LYS A 25 17.69 5.47 -35.30
C LYS A 25 17.86 5.34 -33.77
N ILE A 26 16.76 5.53 -33.01
CA ILE A 26 16.75 5.47 -31.54
C ILE A 26 15.94 4.25 -31.08
N LYS A 27 16.44 3.54 -30.08
CA LYS A 27 15.77 2.38 -29.51
C LYS A 27 14.56 2.82 -28.64
N LYS A 28 13.51 1.98 -28.57
CA LYS A 28 12.38 2.16 -27.63
C LYS A 28 12.90 2.16 -26.20
N GLY A 29 12.27 2.96 -25.32
CA GLY A 29 12.67 3.08 -23.92
C GLY A 29 13.85 4.01 -23.65
N THR A 30 14.40 4.69 -24.68
CA THR A 30 15.45 5.70 -24.52
C THR A 30 14.85 7.03 -24.08
N ARG A 31 15.52 7.74 -23.16
CA ARG A 31 15.16 9.11 -22.77
C ARG A 31 15.68 10.10 -23.80
N VAL A 32 14.83 11.06 -24.13
CA VAL A 32 15.16 12.14 -25.05
C VAL A 32 14.66 13.48 -24.52
N ALA A 33 15.36 14.55 -24.84
CA ALA A 33 14.90 15.90 -24.56
C ALA A 33 14.10 16.42 -25.77
N VAL A 34 12.87 16.88 -25.53
CA VAL A 34 11.97 17.35 -26.58
C VAL A 34 11.38 18.73 -26.24
N PRO A 35 11.18 19.60 -27.25
CA PRO A 35 10.53 20.88 -27.06
C PRO A 35 9.01 20.69 -26.93
N PHE A 36 8.44 21.11 -25.82
CA PHE A 36 7.00 21.06 -25.54
C PHE A 36 6.47 22.44 -25.14
N GLY A 37 5.71 23.08 -26.01
CA GLY A 37 5.33 24.48 -25.85
C GLY A 37 6.59 25.38 -25.78
N LYS A 38 6.71 26.14 -24.68
CA LYS A 38 7.88 26.99 -24.36
C LYS A 38 8.92 26.28 -23.47
N ARG A 39 8.71 25.00 -23.15
CA ARG A 39 9.57 24.23 -22.24
C ARG A 39 10.28 23.11 -23.00
N VAL A 40 11.39 22.64 -22.44
CA VAL A 40 12.00 21.38 -22.83
C VAL A 40 11.68 20.35 -21.76
N LEU A 41 11.23 19.18 -22.17
CA LEU A 41 10.84 18.10 -21.28
C LEU A 41 11.61 16.82 -21.63
N ILE A 42 11.78 15.95 -20.63
CA ILE A 42 12.25 14.59 -20.86
C ILE A 42 11.08 13.74 -21.30
N GLY A 43 11.23 13.07 -22.43
CA GLY A 43 10.30 12.06 -22.93
C GLY A 43 10.97 10.70 -23.10
N ILE A 44 10.14 9.67 -23.24
CA ILE A 44 10.56 8.29 -23.50
C ILE A 44 10.09 7.88 -24.88
N ILE A 45 10.97 7.33 -25.70
CA ILE A 45 10.62 6.75 -27.01
C ILE A 45 9.70 5.56 -26.79
N VAL A 46 8.46 5.65 -27.29
CA VAL A 46 7.48 4.57 -27.19
C VAL A 46 7.53 3.66 -28.41
N ARG A 47 7.54 4.25 -29.59
CA ARG A 47 7.63 3.50 -30.85
C ARG A 47 8.22 4.35 -31.97
N ASN A 48 8.82 3.68 -32.92
CA ASN A 48 9.15 4.25 -34.22
C ASN A 48 7.92 4.14 -35.12
N ILE A 49 7.63 5.18 -35.88
CA ILE A 49 6.47 5.23 -36.79
C ILE A 49 6.95 5.60 -38.21
N GLN A 50 6.17 5.24 -39.20
CA GLN A 50 6.34 5.76 -40.54
C GLN A 50 6.04 7.26 -40.55
N LYS A 51 6.52 7.97 -41.59
CA LYS A 51 6.21 9.39 -41.75
C LYS A 51 4.67 9.56 -41.64
N PRO A 52 4.17 10.40 -40.75
CA PRO A 52 2.73 10.63 -40.64
C PRO A 52 2.20 11.16 -41.96
N ASN A 53 1.15 10.56 -42.47
CA ASN A 53 0.39 11.15 -43.58
C ASN A 53 -0.02 12.54 -43.13
N ALA A 54 0.06 13.52 -44.04
CA ALA A 54 -0.12 14.94 -43.77
C ALA A 54 -1.11 15.23 -42.64
N LEU A 55 -0.60 15.45 -41.45
CA LEU A 55 -1.31 16.09 -40.37
C LEU A 55 -1.75 17.45 -40.88
N ASP A 56 -2.99 17.87 -40.54
CA ASP A 56 -3.55 19.16 -40.89
C ASP A 56 -2.47 20.22 -41.09
N SER A 57 -2.50 20.87 -42.22
CA SER A 57 -1.50 21.72 -42.87
C SER A 57 -0.90 22.85 -42.02
N LYS A 58 -1.04 22.85 -40.69
CA LYS A 58 -0.58 23.88 -39.77
C LYS A 58 0.40 23.43 -38.67
N SER A 59 0.70 22.13 -38.50
CA SER A 59 1.61 21.69 -37.41
C SER A 59 2.93 21.12 -37.97
N THR A 60 4.02 21.84 -37.81
CA THR A 60 5.38 21.35 -38.09
C THR A 60 5.82 20.34 -37.03
N ILE A 61 6.20 19.11 -37.48
CA ILE A 61 6.80 18.10 -36.58
C ILE A 61 8.13 18.62 -36.06
N LYS A 62 8.22 18.81 -34.73
CA LYS A 62 9.43 19.28 -34.05
C LYS A 62 10.49 18.19 -33.97
N SER A 63 11.76 18.59 -33.92
CA SER A 63 12.88 17.67 -33.77
C SER A 63 13.12 17.34 -32.29
N ILE A 64 13.63 16.13 -32.03
CA ILE A 64 14.25 15.77 -30.75
C ILE A 64 15.51 16.66 -30.62
N LEU A 65 15.73 17.23 -29.45
CA LEU A 65 16.89 18.11 -29.21
C LEU A 65 18.16 17.32 -28.95
N ASN A 66 18.07 16.31 -28.08
CA ASN A 66 19.21 15.40 -27.83
C ASN A 66 18.73 14.08 -27.23
N ILE A 67 19.59 13.06 -27.37
CA ILE A 67 19.43 11.76 -26.69
C ILE A 67 20.13 11.86 -25.35
N GLN A 68 19.43 11.42 -24.27
CA GLN A 68 19.95 11.51 -22.90
C GLN A 68 20.78 10.28 -22.48
N ASP A 69 20.53 9.14 -23.09
CA ASP A 69 21.13 7.87 -22.70
C ASP A 69 21.72 7.12 -23.90
N SER A 70 22.86 6.47 -23.69
CA SER A 70 23.46 5.53 -24.65
C SER A 70 22.69 4.20 -24.72
N GLU A 71 22.00 3.82 -23.64
CA GLU A 71 21.23 2.60 -23.55
C GLU A 71 19.76 2.90 -23.16
N THR A 72 18.87 1.92 -23.37
CA THR A 72 17.47 2.05 -22.98
C THR A 72 17.32 2.07 -21.46
N VAL A 73 16.44 2.93 -20.94
CA VAL A 73 16.13 3.01 -19.49
C VAL A 73 15.49 1.72 -19.01
N PHE A 74 14.54 1.19 -19.79
CA PHE A 74 13.83 -0.05 -19.51
C PHE A 74 14.01 -1.05 -20.64
N GLU A 75 14.41 -2.26 -20.31
CA GLU A 75 14.41 -3.39 -21.23
C GLU A 75 12.97 -3.80 -21.57
N LYS A 76 12.82 -4.60 -22.64
CA LYS A 76 11.53 -4.92 -23.23
C LYS A 76 10.48 -5.43 -22.20
N PRO A 77 10.74 -6.39 -21.30
CA PRO A 77 9.70 -6.87 -20.36
C PRO A 77 9.23 -5.78 -19.41
N LEU A 78 10.13 -4.93 -18.90
CA LEU A 78 9.76 -3.81 -18.04
C LEU A 78 9.02 -2.72 -18.81
N PHE A 79 9.48 -2.42 -20.02
CA PHE A 79 8.82 -1.47 -20.90
C PHE A 79 7.38 -1.91 -21.20
N ASP A 80 7.17 -3.18 -21.56
CA ASP A 80 5.85 -3.76 -21.81
C ASP A 80 4.98 -3.75 -20.55
N SER A 81 5.57 -3.93 -19.35
CA SER A 81 4.87 -3.79 -18.05
C SER A 81 4.35 -2.37 -17.83
N ILE A 82 5.13 -1.35 -18.23
CA ILE A 82 4.71 0.07 -18.14
C ILE A 82 3.57 0.37 -19.12
N LEU A 83 3.67 -0.13 -20.35
CA LEU A 83 2.60 0.02 -21.34
C LEU A 83 1.31 -0.62 -20.85
N TRP A 84 1.40 -1.86 -20.35
CA TRP A 84 0.25 -2.55 -19.76
C TRP A 84 -0.33 -1.76 -18.59
N ALA A 85 0.50 -1.22 -17.70
CA ALA A 85 0.03 -0.45 -16.55
C ALA A 85 -0.72 0.82 -16.98
N SER A 86 -0.19 1.55 -17.98
CA SER A 86 -0.88 2.71 -18.54
C SER A 86 -2.25 2.35 -19.12
N GLU A 87 -2.32 1.27 -19.90
CA GLU A 87 -3.56 0.81 -20.54
C GLU A 87 -4.54 0.22 -19.50
N TYR A 88 -4.05 -0.59 -18.56
CA TYR A 88 -4.88 -1.23 -17.54
C TYR A 88 -5.52 -0.21 -16.60
N TYR A 89 -4.72 0.73 -16.08
CA TYR A 89 -5.19 1.75 -15.14
C TYR A 89 -5.73 3.00 -15.83
N GLN A 90 -5.80 3.03 -17.16
CA GLN A 90 -6.26 4.16 -17.95
C GLN A 90 -5.57 5.47 -17.52
N HIS A 91 -4.25 5.43 -17.34
CA HIS A 91 -3.45 6.57 -16.87
C HIS A 91 -2.49 7.08 -17.96
N PRO A 92 -2.20 8.40 -18.04
CA PRO A 92 -1.27 8.97 -19.01
C PRO A 92 0.08 8.27 -19.00
N ILE A 93 0.49 7.76 -20.16
CA ILE A 93 1.69 6.90 -20.28
C ILE A 93 2.98 7.61 -19.84
N GLY A 94 3.12 8.90 -20.12
CA GLY A 94 4.28 9.70 -19.70
C GLY A 94 4.38 9.83 -18.17
N GLU A 95 3.25 9.94 -17.47
CA GLU A 95 3.23 9.95 -16.00
C GLU A 95 3.55 8.58 -15.40
N VAL A 96 3.12 7.48 -16.09
CA VAL A 96 3.46 6.11 -15.68
C VAL A 96 4.97 5.88 -15.79
N PHE A 97 5.59 6.21 -16.92
CA PHE A 97 7.05 6.15 -17.06
C PHE A 97 7.75 6.95 -15.98
N ASN A 98 7.30 8.19 -15.78
CA ASN A 98 7.91 9.10 -14.81
C ASN A 98 7.82 8.58 -13.37
N THR A 99 6.78 7.80 -13.03
CA THR A 99 6.62 7.21 -11.69
C THR A 99 7.76 6.26 -11.34
N PHE A 100 8.29 5.50 -12.31
CA PHE A 100 9.30 4.47 -12.10
C PHE A 100 10.73 4.90 -12.44
N ILE A 101 10.93 6.13 -12.92
CA ILE A 101 12.25 6.72 -13.14
C ILE A 101 12.68 7.52 -11.91
N PRO A 102 13.91 7.36 -11.40
CA PRO A 102 14.44 8.19 -10.32
C PRO A 102 14.34 9.69 -10.63
N THR A 103 14.05 10.49 -9.61
CA THR A 103 13.83 11.95 -9.77
C THR A 103 14.99 12.66 -10.46
N GLU A 104 16.22 12.23 -10.19
CA GLU A 104 17.42 12.81 -10.82
C GLU A 104 17.48 12.56 -12.33
N LEU A 105 16.93 11.45 -12.80
CA LEU A 105 16.88 11.12 -14.24
C LEU A 105 15.70 11.80 -14.97
N ARG A 106 14.83 12.51 -14.26
CA ARG A 106 13.72 13.28 -14.84
C ARG A 106 14.15 14.69 -15.26
N LYS A 107 15.36 15.10 -14.87
CA LYS A 107 15.94 16.42 -15.21
C LYS A 107 16.69 16.34 -16.52
N ILE A 108 16.73 17.46 -17.22
CA ILE A 108 17.59 17.63 -18.41
C ILE A 108 19.00 17.85 -17.88
N ASP A 109 19.78 16.81 -17.83
CA ASP A 109 21.15 16.89 -17.34
C ASP A 109 22.05 16.03 -18.23
N LYS A 110 23.35 16.38 -18.31
CA LYS A 110 24.36 15.65 -19.06
C LYS A 110 24.74 14.29 -18.43
N LYS A 111 24.04 13.85 -17.39
CA LYS A 111 24.30 12.56 -16.75
C LYS A 111 23.73 11.43 -17.60
N THR A 112 24.58 10.79 -18.35
CA THR A 112 24.30 9.53 -19.03
C THR A 112 24.14 8.39 -18.03
N ILE A 113 23.23 7.45 -18.31
CA ILE A 113 23.12 6.21 -17.54
C ILE A 113 24.34 5.34 -17.83
N GLY A 114 25.10 5.01 -16.78
CA GLY A 114 26.27 4.15 -16.85
C GLY A 114 26.50 3.36 -15.55
N PRO A 115 27.36 2.34 -15.56
CA PRO A 115 27.75 1.61 -14.36
C PRO A 115 28.44 2.56 -13.36
N ILE A 116 28.33 2.24 -12.05
CA ILE A 116 28.87 3.10 -10.98
C ILE A 116 30.05 2.46 -10.27
N GLY A 117 30.18 1.14 -10.31
CA GLY A 117 31.22 0.38 -9.63
C GLY A 117 31.43 -1.00 -10.22
N ASP A 118 32.23 -1.81 -9.55
CA ASP A 118 32.52 -3.18 -9.95
C ASP A 118 31.40 -4.15 -9.59
N HIS A 119 31.33 -5.26 -10.30
CA HIS A 119 30.43 -6.35 -9.99
C HIS A 119 30.86 -7.04 -8.69
N SER A 120 30.04 -6.95 -7.65
CA SER A 120 30.27 -7.72 -6.42
C SER A 120 29.94 -9.20 -6.64
N GLU A 121 30.85 -10.06 -6.22
CA GLU A 121 30.61 -11.49 -6.23
C GLU A 121 29.66 -11.87 -5.09
N TYR A 122 28.54 -12.51 -5.44
CA TYR A 122 27.57 -12.97 -4.45
C TYR A 122 27.87 -14.40 -4.04
N LYS A 123 28.21 -14.60 -2.77
CA LYS A 123 28.34 -15.91 -2.14
C LYS A 123 27.39 -16.00 -0.94
N VAL A 124 26.95 -17.20 -0.63
CA VAL A 124 26.27 -17.47 0.65
C VAL A 124 27.36 -17.49 1.72
N LYS A 125 27.18 -16.67 2.74
CA LYS A 125 28.10 -16.69 3.90
C LYS A 125 28.02 -18.06 4.57
N GLU A 126 29.15 -18.65 4.85
CA GLU A 126 29.23 -19.78 5.76
C GLU A 126 28.88 -19.26 7.16
N SER A 127 27.61 -19.38 7.53
CA SER A 127 27.17 -19.08 8.89
C SER A 127 27.16 -20.39 9.68
N ASP A 128 27.80 -20.41 10.84
CA ASP A 128 27.74 -21.52 11.80
C ASP A 128 26.33 -21.81 12.31
N LYS A 129 25.38 -20.91 12.07
CA LYS A 129 23.97 -21.04 12.45
C LYS A 129 23.12 -21.42 11.25
N LYS A 130 23.23 -22.68 10.78
CA LYS A 130 22.21 -23.25 9.90
C LYS A 130 20.96 -23.50 10.73
N PHE A 131 19.95 -22.64 10.61
CA PHE A 131 18.65 -22.91 11.19
C PHE A 131 18.12 -24.24 10.65
N LYS A 132 17.76 -25.17 11.54
CA LYS A 132 17.11 -26.42 11.18
C LYS A 132 15.71 -26.08 10.64
N LEU A 133 15.45 -26.47 9.40
CA LEU A 133 14.15 -26.25 8.77
C LEU A 133 13.10 -27.17 9.41
N THR A 134 11.86 -26.70 9.47
CA THR A 134 10.72 -27.55 9.78
C THR A 134 10.33 -28.35 8.51
N SER A 135 9.63 -29.48 8.70
CA SER A 135 9.12 -30.29 7.57
C SER A 135 8.27 -29.49 6.59
N ASP A 136 7.45 -28.56 7.11
CA ASP A 136 6.62 -27.68 6.29
C ASP A 136 7.49 -26.74 5.44
N GLN A 137 8.54 -26.15 6.02
CA GLN A 137 9.47 -25.28 5.31
C GLN A 137 10.25 -26.06 4.22
N GLU A 138 10.74 -27.25 4.53
CA GLU A 138 11.41 -28.10 3.55
C GLU A 138 10.49 -28.47 2.38
N GLY A 139 9.26 -28.86 2.69
CA GLY A 139 8.24 -29.15 1.69
C GLY A 139 7.92 -27.95 0.80
N ALA A 140 7.80 -26.76 1.40
CA ALA A 140 7.55 -25.51 0.70
C ALA A 140 8.73 -25.14 -0.23
N ILE A 141 9.96 -25.20 0.27
CA ILE A 141 11.17 -24.92 -0.52
C ILE A 141 11.27 -25.91 -1.69
N LYS A 142 11.12 -27.23 -1.43
CA LYS A 142 11.17 -28.27 -2.47
C LYS A 142 10.14 -28.06 -3.57
N LYS A 143 8.92 -27.59 -3.22
CA LYS A 143 7.84 -27.32 -4.18
C LYS A 143 8.09 -26.07 -5.00
N LEU A 144 8.46 -24.96 -4.32
CA LEU A 144 8.64 -23.64 -4.97
C LEU A 144 9.92 -23.58 -5.82
N SER A 145 11.00 -24.23 -5.39
CA SER A 145 12.29 -24.21 -6.10
C SER A 145 12.27 -24.94 -7.46
N LYS A 146 11.31 -25.83 -7.66
CA LYS A 146 11.12 -26.52 -8.96
C LYS A 146 10.50 -25.63 -10.02
N VAL A 147 9.88 -24.51 -9.63
CA VAL A 147 9.20 -23.60 -10.55
C VAL A 147 10.23 -22.66 -11.17
N LYS A 148 10.38 -22.69 -12.49
CA LYS A 148 11.37 -21.89 -13.22
C LYS A 148 10.75 -20.88 -14.18
N THR A 149 9.47 -21.03 -14.48
CA THR A 149 8.69 -20.18 -15.39
C THR A 149 7.59 -19.47 -14.64
N PHE A 150 6.80 -18.65 -15.31
CA PHE A 150 5.67 -17.95 -14.71
C PHE A 150 4.67 -18.92 -14.05
N SER A 151 4.64 -18.89 -12.76
CA SER A 151 3.67 -19.61 -11.93
C SER A 151 3.49 -18.86 -10.62
N PRO A 152 2.40 -18.13 -10.47
CA PRO A 152 2.12 -17.43 -9.22
C PRO A 152 1.82 -18.44 -8.10
N SER A 153 2.53 -18.29 -6.99
CA SER A 153 2.39 -19.18 -5.83
C SER A 153 2.06 -18.37 -4.59
N LEU A 154 1.02 -18.78 -3.87
CA LEU A 154 0.71 -18.29 -2.54
C LEU A 154 1.46 -19.14 -1.52
N LEU A 155 2.39 -18.54 -0.78
CA LEU A 155 2.98 -19.12 0.41
C LEU A 155 2.15 -18.70 1.63
N TYR A 156 1.17 -19.52 1.97
CA TYR A 156 0.37 -19.35 3.17
C TYR A 156 1.14 -19.87 4.38
N GLY A 157 1.42 -19.02 5.33
CA GLY A 157 2.12 -19.44 6.55
C GLY A 157 1.67 -18.63 7.75
N VAL A 158 1.25 -19.32 8.81
CA VAL A 158 0.83 -18.66 10.05
C VAL A 158 1.89 -17.71 10.58
N THR A 159 1.50 -16.75 11.41
CA THR A 159 2.46 -15.82 12.05
C THR A 159 3.48 -16.63 12.86
N GLY A 160 4.78 -16.41 12.62
CA GLY A 160 5.85 -17.16 13.27
C GLY A 160 6.20 -18.51 12.61
N SER A 161 5.65 -18.82 11.42
CA SER A 161 5.99 -20.05 10.67
C SER A 161 7.36 -20.00 9.97
N GLY A 162 8.04 -18.84 9.99
CA GLY A 162 9.37 -18.69 9.39
C GLY A 162 9.37 -18.56 7.86
N LYS A 163 8.35 -17.93 7.27
CA LYS A 163 8.29 -17.61 5.83
C LYS A 163 9.58 -16.97 5.30
N THR A 164 10.20 -16.11 6.09
CA THR A 164 11.45 -15.43 5.72
C THR A 164 12.60 -16.41 5.42
N GLU A 165 12.71 -17.53 6.15
CA GLU A 165 13.74 -18.54 5.85
C GLU A 165 13.47 -19.21 4.49
N VAL A 166 12.20 -19.44 4.14
CA VAL A 166 11.85 -19.94 2.80
C VAL A 166 12.29 -18.94 1.73
N TYR A 167 12.05 -17.63 1.93
CA TYR A 167 12.49 -16.60 1.00
C TYR A 167 14.02 -16.59 0.83
N LEU A 168 14.76 -16.69 1.93
CA LEU A 168 16.22 -16.75 1.91
C LEU A 168 16.73 -17.96 1.10
N ARG A 169 16.15 -19.14 1.29
CA ARG A 169 16.51 -20.35 0.55
C ARG A 169 16.19 -20.25 -0.95
N LEU A 170 15.04 -19.69 -1.30
CA LEU A 170 14.67 -19.45 -2.69
C LEU A 170 15.60 -18.42 -3.35
N ALA A 171 15.95 -17.35 -2.63
CA ALA A 171 16.92 -16.36 -3.09
C ALA A 171 18.30 -16.97 -3.28
N GLU A 172 18.77 -17.80 -2.34
CA GLU A 172 20.04 -18.52 -2.46
C GLU A 172 20.10 -19.37 -3.72
N GLN A 173 19.04 -20.11 -4.00
CA GLN A 173 19.00 -20.93 -5.21
C GLN A 173 19.00 -20.09 -6.47
N CYS A 174 18.23 -19.01 -6.51
CA CYS A 174 18.16 -18.09 -7.65
C CYS A 174 19.53 -17.45 -7.94
N LEU A 175 20.27 -17.06 -6.89
CA LEU A 175 21.61 -16.50 -7.03
C LEU A 175 22.65 -17.54 -7.52
N LYS A 176 22.57 -18.79 -7.07
CA LYS A 176 23.41 -19.90 -7.58
C LYS A 176 23.20 -20.14 -9.07
N GLU A 177 22.01 -19.86 -9.59
CA GLU A 177 21.69 -19.90 -11.03
C GLU A 177 22.15 -18.64 -11.78
N GLY A 178 22.89 -17.72 -11.12
CA GLY A 178 23.37 -16.46 -11.70
C GLY A 178 22.29 -15.40 -11.90
N ARG A 179 21.08 -15.61 -11.34
CA ARG A 179 19.91 -14.75 -11.51
C ARG A 179 19.70 -13.86 -10.31
N SER A 180 18.96 -12.77 -10.49
CA SER A 180 18.69 -11.76 -9.46
C SER A 180 17.32 -11.93 -8.83
N VAL A 181 17.13 -11.36 -7.63
CA VAL A 181 15.90 -11.49 -6.84
C VAL A 181 15.36 -10.10 -6.48
N LEU A 182 14.07 -9.89 -6.74
CA LEU A 182 13.32 -8.72 -6.29
C LEU A 182 12.39 -9.12 -5.14
N ILE A 183 12.52 -8.44 -4.01
CA ILE A 183 11.68 -8.66 -2.83
C ILE A 183 10.90 -7.38 -2.55
N LEU A 184 9.58 -7.48 -2.62
CA LEU A 184 8.67 -6.41 -2.27
C LEU A 184 8.15 -6.61 -0.86
N VAL A 185 8.25 -5.57 -0.05
CA VAL A 185 7.77 -5.56 1.34
C VAL A 185 6.90 -4.34 1.60
N PRO A 186 5.95 -4.38 2.55
CA PRO A 186 5.21 -3.21 2.99
C PRO A 186 6.15 -2.11 3.49
N GLU A 187 5.75 -0.84 3.33
CA GLU A 187 6.58 0.31 3.75
C GLU A 187 7.00 0.26 5.22
N ILE A 188 6.13 -0.31 6.06
CA ILE A 188 6.34 -0.44 7.51
C ILE A 188 7.31 -1.59 7.82
N ASN A 189 7.34 -2.63 6.99
CA ASN A 189 8.16 -3.83 7.19
C ASN A 189 9.59 -3.71 6.64
N LEU A 190 9.97 -2.56 6.08
CA LEU A 190 11.37 -2.25 5.78
C LEU A 190 12.15 -2.03 7.09
N THR A 191 12.04 -3.03 7.97
CA THR A 191 12.73 -3.00 9.23
C THR A 191 14.18 -3.39 9.03
N PRO A 192 15.10 -2.85 9.84
CA PRO A 192 16.47 -3.30 9.90
C PRO A 192 16.58 -4.82 10.05
N GLN A 193 15.61 -5.45 10.72
CA GLN A 193 15.57 -6.90 10.98
C GLN A 193 15.44 -7.77 9.72
N LEU A 194 14.59 -7.41 8.75
CA LEU A 194 14.51 -8.19 7.52
C LEU A 194 15.77 -7.99 6.68
N PHE A 195 16.23 -6.75 6.57
CA PHE A 195 17.42 -6.41 5.81
C PHE A 195 18.67 -7.10 6.40
N SER A 196 18.87 -7.06 7.74
CA SER A 196 20.00 -7.72 8.40
C SER A 196 19.99 -9.23 8.17
N ARG A 197 18.83 -9.89 8.15
CA ARG A 197 18.77 -11.34 7.84
C ARG A 197 19.31 -11.68 6.46
N PHE A 198 19.11 -10.81 5.48
CA PHE A 198 19.69 -10.96 4.14
C PHE A 198 21.18 -10.62 4.15
N GLU A 199 21.59 -9.54 4.81
CA GLU A 199 23.02 -9.19 4.97
C GLU A 199 23.82 -10.27 5.72
N ASP A 200 23.22 -10.89 6.74
CA ASP A 200 23.84 -11.98 7.47
C ASP A 200 23.99 -13.26 6.62
N ARG A 201 23.09 -13.45 5.64
CA ARG A 201 23.09 -14.65 4.79
C ARG A 201 23.96 -14.53 3.54
N PHE A 202 24.02 -13.36 2.92
CA PHE A 202 24.65 -13.17 1.63
C PHE A 202 25.85 -12.22 1.73
N THR A 203 26.89 -12.49 0.93
CA THR A 203 27.95 -11.52 0.63
C THR A 203 27.46 -10.60 -0.50
N GLY A 204 28.13 -9.47 -0.70
CA GLY A 204 27.78 -8.52 -1.75
C GLY A 204 26.70 -7.53 -1.35
N ASP A 205 26.56 -6.50 -2.14
CA ASP A 205 25.66 -5.38 -1.88
C ASP A 205 24.19 -5.78 -2.06
N ILE A 206 23.39 -5.60 -1.03
CA ILE A 206 21.93 -5.71 -1.10
C ILE A 206 21.34 -4.32 -1.32
N GLY A 207 20.59 -4.16 -2.41
CA GLY A 207 19.94 -2.91 -2.74
C GLY A 207 18.69 -2.68 -1.90
N LEU A 208 18.69 -1.61 -1.13
CA LEU A 208 17.49 -1.13 -0.45
C LEU A 208 16.86 0.00 -1.28
N TYR A 209 15.51 -0.05 -1.50
CA TYR A 209 14.83 0.97 -2.29
C TYR A 209 13.45 1.34 -1.73
N HIS A 210 13.32 2.55 -1.19
CA HIS A 210 12.08 3.06 -0.59
C HIS A 210 12.01 4.59 -0.57
N SER A 211 10.81 5.13 -0.31
CA SER A 211 10.50 6.57 -0.36
C SER A 211 11.29 7.43 0.64
N ARG A 212 11.68 6.88 1.80
CA ARG A 212 12.43 7.59 2.85
C ARG A 212 13.92 7.78 2.53
N GLN A 213 14.44 7.14 1.48
CA GLN A 213 15.83 7.36 1.04
C GLN A 213 15.97 8.67 0.27
N THR A 214 17.16 9.25 0.33
CA THR A 214 17.51 10.41 -0.51
C THR A 214 17.45 10.07 -1.99
N SER A 215 17.17 11.05 -2.85
CA SER A 215 17.11 10.85 -4.30
C SER A 215 18.43 10.30 -4.87
N VAL A 216 19.55 10.72 -4.31
CA VAL A 216 20.89 10.26 -4.70
C VAL A 216 21.10 8.77 -4.37
N LYS A 217 20.74 8.33 -3.14
CA LYS A 217 20.80 6.91 -2.77
C LYS A 217 19.92 6.06 -3.69
N ARG A 218 18.68 6.52 -3.95
CA ARG A 218 17.76 5.82 -4.84
C ARG A 218 18.33 5.71 -6.26
N LEU A 219 18.89 6.78 -6.79
CA LEU A 219 19.54 6.74 -8.10
C LEU A 219 20.69 5.72 -8.12
N LYS A 220 21.58 5.75 -7.11
CA LYS A 220 22.70 4.82 -7.01
C LYS A 220 22.23 3.36 -7.00
N THR A 221 21.25 3.02 -6.14
CA THR A 221 20.68 1.65 -6.09
C THR A 221 20.06 1.26 -7.44
N TRP A 222 19.34 2.18 -8.08
CA TRP A 222 18.68 1.95 -9.35
C TRP A 222 19.68 1.66 -10.48
N LEU A 223 20.78 2.43 -10.56
CA LEU A 223 21.84 2.21 -11.55
C LEU A 223 22.60 0.90 -11.27
N LYS A 224 22.99 0.64 -10.02
CA LYS A 224 23.62 -0.63 -9.64
C LYS A 224 22.75 -1.84 -10.01
N ALA A 225 21.45 -1.76 -9.81
CA ALA A 225 20.51 -2.83 -10.20
C ALA A 225 20.45 -3.01 -11.72
N LYS A 226 20.37 -1.90 -12.48
CA LYS A 226 20.30 -1.92 -13.94
C LYS A 226 21.54 -2.55 -14.58
N PHE A 227 22.72 -2.24 -14.05
CA PHE A 227 23.98 -2.76 -14.59
C PHE A 227 24.39 -4.11 -13.98
N GLY A 228 23.61 -4.66 -13.04
CA GLY A 228 23.83 -5.99 -12.45
C GLY A 228 24.91 -6.01 -11.38
N GLU A 229 25.31 -4.84 -10.86
CA GLU A 229 26.20 -4.70 -9.71
C GLU A 229 25.51 -5.15 -8.40
N ILE A 230 24.16 -5.11 -8.37
CA ILE A 230 23.33 -5.63 -7.30
C ILE A 230 22.45 -6.75 -7.86
N LYS A 231 22.39 -7.89 -7.16
CA LYS A 231 21.54 -9.04 -7.51
C LYS A 231 20.34 -9.24 -6.59
N ILE A 232 20.35 -8.66 -5.39
CA ILE A 232 19.21 -8.68 -4.47
C ILE A 232 18.74 -7.25 -4.28
N VAL A 233 17.46 -6.99 -4.54
CA VAL A 233 16.81 -5.72 -4.20
C VAL A 233 15.64 -5.99 -3.27
N ILE A 234 15.65 -5.33 -2.10
CA ILE A 234 14.54 -5.29 -1.15
C ILE A 234 13.95 -3.89 -1.22
N GLY A 235 12.66 -3.80 -1.51
CA GLY A 235 12.05 -2.49 -1.63
C GLY A 235 10.56 -2.49 -1.42
N THR A 236 10.02 -1.27 -1.39
CA THR A 236 8.57 -1.07 -1.25
C THR A 236 7.88 -1.01 -2.60
N ARG A 237 6.62 -0.63 -2.62
CA ARG A 237 5.79 -0.43 -3.82
C ARG A 237 6.55 0.22 -4.99
N SER A 238 7.38 1.21 -4.72
CA SER A 238 8.11 1.96 -5.76
C SER A 238 9.20 1.15 -6.49
N SER A 239 9.60 0.00 -5.96
CA SER A 239 10.62 -0.86 -6.55
C SER A 239 10.07 -1.92 -7.50
N VAL A 240 8.76 -2.01 -7.67
CA VAL A 240 8.12 -3.07 -8.47
C VAL A 240 8.64 -3.15 -9.92
N LEU A 241 9.01 -2.02 -10.53
CA LEU A 241 9.62 -1.93 -11.85
C LEU A 241 11.11 -1.51 -11.80
N MET A 242 11.82 -1.88 -10.72
CA MET A 242 13.27 -1.74 -10.65
C MET A 242 13.91 -2.50 -11.82
N PRO A 243 14.79 -1.88 -12.63
CA PRO A 243 15.44 -2.54 -13.78
C PRO A 243 16.57 -3.46 -13.34
N LEU A 244 16.23 -4.44 -12.52
CA LEU A 244 17.17 -5.43 -12.01
C LEU A 244 17.56 -6.38 -13.14
N LYS A 245 18.85 -6.50 -13.41
CA LYS A 245 19.39 -7.32 -14.50
C LYS A 245 19.18 -8.81 -14.21
N ASN A 246 18.73 -9.56 -15.22
CA ASN A 246 18.56 -11.01 -15.16
C ASN A 246 17.72 -11.50 -13.96
N VAL A 247 16.52 -10.92 -13.74
CA VAL A 247 15.62 -11.32 -12.64
C VAL A 247 15.22 -12.78 -12.81
N GLY A 248 15.28 -13.53 -11.71
CA GLY A 248 14.90 -14.94 -11.66
C GLY A 248 13.74 -15.24 -10.73
N LEU A 249 13.45 -14.32 -9.81
CA LEU A 249 12.43 -14.53 -8.80
C LEU A 249 11.90 -13.18 -8.30
N ILE A 250 10.58 -13.09 -8.15
CA ILE A 250 9.93 -12.00 -7.44
C ILE A 250 9.26 -12.57 -6.20
N ILE A 251 9.49 -11.95 -5.04
CA ILE A 251 8.83 -12.28 -3.77
C ILE A 251 8.05 -11.06 -3.32
N ILE A 252 6.81 -11.26 -2.86
CA ILE A 252 6.00 -10.24 -2.20
C ILE A 252 5.68 -10.75 -0.80
N ASP A 253 6.24 -10.12 0.21
CA ASP A 253 5.91 -10.44 1.59
C ASP A 253 4.70 -9.62 2.05
N GLU A 254 3.83 -10.24 2.88
CA GLU A 254 2.55 -9.67 3.33
C GLU A 254 1.71 -9.10 2.16
N GLU A 255 1.43 -9.95 1.13
CA GLU A 255 0.83 -9.54 -0.15
C GLU A 255 -0.52 -8.80 -0.01
N HIS A 256 -1.21 -9.04 1.09
CA HIS A 256 -2.48 -8.41 1.44
C HIS A 256 -2.34 -6.96 1.89
N ASP A 257 -1.11 -6.48 2.14
CA ASP A 257 -0.90 -5.15 2.72
C ASP A 257 -1.31 -4.03 1.77
N GLN A 258 -2.10 -3.09 2.31
CA GLN A 258 -2.63 -1.97 1.53
C GLN A 258 -1.57 -0.98 1.06
N SER A 259 -0.36 -0.97 1.67
CA SER A 259 0.73 -0.10 1.23
C SER A 259 1.23 -0.44 -0.18
N PHE A 260 0.92 -1.63 -0.70
CA PHE A 260 1.16 -1.97 -2.10
C PHE A 260 0.23 -1.24 -3.07
N ARG A 261 -0.84 -0.61 -2.59
CA ARG A 261 -1.70 0.25 -3.40
C ARG A 261 -1.25 1.71 -3.30
N GLN A 262 -1.05 2.36 -4.45
CA GLN A 262 -0.86 3.81 -4.54
C GLN A 262 -2.21 4.49 -4.69
N SER A 263 -2.54 5.43 -3.79
CA SER A 263 -3.81 6.15 -3.75
C SER A 263 -3.75 7.52 -4.44
N GLU A 264 -2.55 8.09 -4.64
CA GLU A 264 -2.35 9.42 -5.23
C GLU A 264 -1.59 9.35 -6.55
N GLY A 265 -1.84 10.31 -7.42
CA GLY A 265 -1.23 10.38 -8.74
C GLY A 265 -1.63 9.18 -9.61
N PHE A 266 -0.65 8.45 -10.11
CA PHE A 266 -0.87 7.18 -10.79
C PHE A 266 -1.29 6.11 -9.78
N LYS A 267 -2.58 5.77 -9.76
CA LYS A 267 -3.15 4.79 -8.83
C LYS A 267 -2.97 3.37 -9.36
N PHE A 268 -2.11 2.59 -8.72
CA PHE A 268 -1.81 1.22 -9.13
C PHE A 268 -1.58 0.29 -7.94
N SER A 269 -1.72 -1.01 -8.16
CA SER A 269 -1.34 -2.08 -7.24
C SER A 269 0.04 -2.62 -7.63
N ALA A 270 1.02 -2.49 -6.72
CA ALA A 270 2.35 -3.06 -6.96
C ALA A 270 2.32 -4.59 -6.98
N ARG A 271 1.42 -5.23 -6.22
CA ARG A 271 1.20 -6.67 -6.27
C ARG A 271 0.77 -7.11 -7.67
N ASP A 272 -0.27 -6.49 -8.24
CA ASP A 272 -0.81 -6.86 -9.54
C ASP A 272 0.20 -6.55 -10.66
N LEU A 273 0.93 -5.44 -10.54
CA LEU A 273 1.99 -5.08 -11.47
C LEU A 273 3.18 -6.04 -11.40
N ALA A 274 3.55 -6.52 -10.21
CA ALA A 274 4.58 -7.54 -10.03
C ALA A 274 4.19 -8.89 -10.65
N ILE A 275 2.93 -9.29 -10.51
CA ILE A 275 2.39 -10.50 -11.16
C ILE A 275 2.46 -10.35 -12.69
N LYS A 276 2.07 -9.18 -13.22
CA LYS A 276 2.15 -8.90 -14.66
C LYS A 276 3.58 -8.88 -15.16
N ARG A 277 4.50 -8.25 -14.41
CA ARG A 277 5.93 -8.26 -14.69
C ARG A 277 6.48 -9.69 -14.74
N SER A 278 6.20 -10.48 -13.71
CA SER A 278 6.60 -11.90 -13.63
C SER A 278 6.10 -12.69 -14.85
N GLN A 279 4.88 -12.43 -15.32
CA GLN A 279 4.32 -13.03 -16.53
C GLN A 279 5.13 -12.65 -17.80
N LEU A 280 5.44 -11.37 -17.95
CA LEU A 280 6.16 -10.85 -19.14
C LEU A 280 7.63 -11.27 -19.15
N GLU A 281 8.26 -11.41 -17.98
CA GLU A 281 9.62 -11.92 -17.81
C GLU A 281 9.67 -13.45 -17.80
N ASN A 282 8.52 -14.14 -17.78
CA ASN A 282 8.37 -15.59 -17.66
C ASN A 282 9.16 -16.18 -16.48
N ILE A 283 9.00 -15.60 -15.29
CA ILE A 283 9.70 -15.99 -14.07
C ILE A 283 8.71 -16.33 -12.95
N PRO A 284 9.09 -17.13 -11.94
CA PRO A 284 8.25 -17.41 -10.78
C PRO A 284 8.02 -16.18 -9.91
N ILE A 285 6.83 -16.14 -9.28
CA ILE A 285 6.49 -15.16 -8.26
C ILE A 285 5.88 -15.84 -7.05
N VAL A 286 6.34 -15.46 -5.87
CA VAL A 286 5.86 -15.97 -4.57
C VAL A 286 5.20 -14.84 -3.79
N LEU A 287 3.93 -15.03 -3.45
CA LEU A 287 3.16 -14.13 -2.60
C LEU A 287 3.06 -14.75 -1.21
N GLY A 288 3.69 -14.15 -0.22
CA GLY A 288 3.67 -14.65 1.15
C GLY A 288 2.69 -13.88 2.02
N SER A 289 1.91 -14.60 2.81
CA SER A 289 1.00 -14.01 3.79
C SER A 289 0.57 -14.99 4.87
N ALA A 290 0.28 -14.47 6.06
CA ALA A 290 -0.46 -15.19 7.10
C ALA A 290 -1.98 -14.99 6.97
N THR A 291 -2.38 -13.93 6.28
CA THR A 291 -3.77 -13.52 6.08
C THR A 291 -3.97 -13.09 4.62
N PRO A 292 -3.88 -14.03 3.65
CA PRO A 292 -3.94 -13.70 2.23
C PRO A 292 -5.21 -12.95 1.85
N SER A 293 -5.10 -12.06 0.87
CA SER A 293 -6.26 -11.32 0.37
C SER A 293 -7.31 -12.25 -0.25
N LEU A 294 -8.59 -11.90 -0.11
CA LEU A 294 -9.69 -12.65 -0.75
C LEU A 294 -9.50 -12.75 -2.26
N GLN A 295 -8.88 -11.74 -2.88
CA GLN A 295 -8.54 -11.77 -4.30
C GLN A 295 -7.52 -12.88 -4.62
N THR A 296 -6.46 -13.01 -3.83
CA THR A 296 -5.46 -14.09 -4.00
C THR A 296 -6.06 -15.46 -3.74
N LEU A 297 -6.87 -15.61 -2.68
CA LEU A 297 -7.55 -16.88 -2.37
C LEU A 297 -8.56 -17.32 -3.44
N LYS A 298 -9.28 -16.36 -4.05
CA LYS A 298 -10.12 -16.66 -5.22
C LYS A 298 -9.28 -17.25 -6.36
N LEU A 299 -8.12 -16.67 -6.66
CA LEU A 299 -7.24 -17.17 -7.74
C LEU A 299 -6.67 -18.55 -7.41
N VAL A 300 -6.44 -18.88 -6.14
CA VAL A 300 -6.11 -20.23 -5.67
C VAL A 300 -7.30 -21.19 -5.89
N ARG A 301 -8.51 -20.79 -5.49
CA ARG A 301 -9.75 -21.58 -5.70
C ARG A 301 -10.01 -21.86 -7.20
N GLU A 302 -9.69 -20.89 -8.05
CA GLU A 302 -9.77 -21.03 -9.52
C GLU A 302 -8.58 -21.80 -10.13
N LYS A 303 -7.67 -22.35 -9.33
CA LYS A 303 -6.45 -23.07 -9.76
C LYS A 303 -5.51 -22.23 -10.66
N LYS A 304 -5.63 -20.90 -10.61
CA LYS A 304 -4.73 -19.98 -11.29
C LYS A 304 -3.45 -19.72 -10.50
N PHE A 305 -3.52 -19.87 -9.18
CA PHE A 305 -2.38 -19.78 -8.27
C PHE A 305 -2.19 -21.11 -7.55
N THR A 306 -0.94 -21.47 -7.30
CA THR A 306 -0.60 -22.65 -6.50
C THR A 306 -0.48 -22.25 -5.04
N GLN A 307 -1.18 -22.93 -4.14
CA GLN A 307 -1.03 -22.72 -2.70
C GLN A 307 0.01 -23.69 -2.12
N VAL A 308 0.88 -23.14 -1.30
CA VAL A 308 1.88 -23.84 -0.49
C VAL A 308 1.72 -23.42 0.95
N ASN A 309 1.58 -24.36 1.87
CA ASN A 309 1.23 -24.09 3.27
C ASN A 309 2.41 -24.35 4.20
N ILE A 310 2.56 -23.47 5.21
CA ILE A 310 3.39 -23.67 6.39
C ILE A 310 2.50 -23.42 7.61
N LEU A 311 1.87 -24.48 8.10
CA LEU A 311 0.81 -24.40 9.11
C LEU A 311 1.34 -24.36 10.54
N ASN A 312 2.55 -24.87 10.74
CA ASN A 312 3.15 -24.95 12.06
C ASN A 312 4.04 -23.74 12.34
N ARG A 313 3.97 -23.22 13.56
CA ARG A 313 4.94 -22.24 14.06
C ARG A 313 6.28 -22.91 14.29
N VAL A 314 7.38 -22.20 14.05
CA VAL A 314 8.74 -22.73 14.30
C VAL A 314 8.94 -23.14 15.77
N ASP A 315 8.29 -22.44 16.69
CA ASP A 315 8.35 -22.68 18.13
C ASP A 315 7.32 -23.70 18.65
N GLY A 316 6.48 -24.28 17.79
CA GLY A 316 5.46 -25.27 18.11
C GLY A 316 4.29 -24.80 18.97
N ARG A 317 4.15 -23.49 19.23
CA ARG A 317 3.16 -22.92 20.16
C ARG A 317 1.77 -22.76 19.55
N LYS A 318 0.77 -22.88 20.43
CA LYS A 318 -0.63 -22.61 20.07
C LYS A 318 -0.87 -21.09 19.88
N PRO A 319 -1.81 -20.71 19.01
CA PRO A 319 -2.23 -19.32 18.89
C PRO A 319 -2.84 -18.81 20.20
N PRO A 320 -2.75 -17.50 20.49
CA PRO A 320 -3.35 -16.92 21.68
C PRO A 320 -4.87 -17.02 21.67
N LYS A 321 -5.47 -17.07 22.87
CA LYS A 321 -6.93 -17.08 23.03
C LYS A 321 -7.50 -15.68 22.76
N LEU A 322 -8.44 -15.56 21.82
CA LEU A 322 -9.18 -14.34 21.55
C LEU A 322 -10.44 -14.31 22.44
N ILE A 323 -10.63 -13.23 23.17
CA ILE A 323 -11.75 -13.03 24.11
C ILE A 323 -12.45 -11.74 23.69
N THR A 324 -13.75 -11.78 23.46
CA THR A 324 -14.58 -10.59 23.30
C THR A 324 -15.03 -10.08 24.67
N LEU A 325 -14.94 -8.78 24.87
CA LEU A 325 -15.46 -8.06 26.03
C LEU A 325 -16.60 -7.17 25.57
N ASP A 326 -17.79 -7.43 26.08
CA ASP A 326 -18.97 -6.59 25.85
C ASP A 326 -18.83 -5.27 26.62
N ILE A 327 -18.88 -4.15 25.91
CA ILE A 327 -18.75 -2.80 26.49
C ILE A 327 -20.05 -2.01 26.47
N ASN A 328 -21.20 -2.63 26.17
CA ASN A 328 -22.48 -1.91 26.07
C ASN A 328 -22.90 -1.23 27.39
N ASN A 329 -22.67 -1.90 28.51
CA ASN A 329 -23.05 -1.43 29.83
C ASN A 329 -21.87 -1.07 30.74
N SER A 330 -20.62 -1.06 30.16
CA SER A 330 -19.40 -0.76 30.92
C SER A 330 -19.03 0.72 30.82
N PRO A 331 -18.76 1.41 31.94
CA PRO A 331 -18.20 2.74 31.91
C PRO A 331 -16.79 2.67 31.28
N LEU A 332 -16.50 3.59 30.36
CA LEU A 332 -15.23 3.62 29.63
C LEU A 332 -14.33 4.77 30.11
N THR A 333 -13.13 4.45 30.55
CA THR A 333 -12.08 5.43 30.85
C THR A 333 -11.05 5.44 29.73
N GLY A 334 -10.91 6.57 29.02
CA GLY A 334 -10.03 6.64 27.84
C GLY A 334 -10.40 5.66 26.71
N GLY A 335 -11.67 5.20 26.66
CA GLY A 335 -12.12 4.19 25.71
C GLY A 335 -11.87 2.74 26.16
N MET A 336 -11.37 2.52 27.36
CA MET A 336 -11.13 1.20 27.95
C MET A 336 -12.17 0.90 29.04
N ALA A 337 -12.72 -0.31 29.03
CA ALA A 337 -13.55 -0.83 30.10
C ALA A 337 -12.71 -1.15 31.34
N LEU A 338 -13.33 -1.16 32.53
CA LEU A 338 -12.66 -1.45 33.79
C LEU A 338 -11.97 -2.82 33.76
N GLU A 339 -12.63 -3.83 33.25
CA GLU A 339 -12.09 -5.20 33.11
C GLU A 339 -10.86 -5.26 32.19
N THR A 340 -10.76 -4.34 31.24
CA THR A 340 -9.56 -4.19 30.40
C THR A 340 -8.41 -3.60 31.20
N ILE A 341 -8.68 -2.57 32.01
CA ILE A 341 -7.69 -1.94 32.89
C ILE A 341 -7.17 -2.94 33.90
N ASP A 342 -8.05 -3.72 34.52
CA ASP A 342 -7.69 -4.78 35.49
C ASP A 342 -6.81 -5.87 34.85
N ALA A 343 -7.12 -6.27 33.60
CA ALA A 343 -6.33 -7.23 32.85
C ALA A 343 -4.91 -6.69 32.52
N ILE A 344 -4.82 -5.40 32.19
CA ILE A 344 -3.54 -4.70 31.97
C ILE A 344 -2.74 -4.71 33.27
N GLU A 345 -3.34 -4.30 34.39
CA GLU A 345 -2.71 -4.26 35.70
C GLU A 345 -2.17 -5.63 36.12
N ALA A 346 -3.01 -6.66 36.01
CA ALA A 346 -2.63 -8.04 36.33
C ALA A 346 -1.47 -8.55 35.47
N THR A 347 -1.35 -8.08 34.24
CA THR A 347 -0.27 -8.45 33.32
C THR A 347 1.03 -7.74 33.69
N ILE A 348 0.97 -6.45 34.00
CA ILE A 348 2.14 -5.64 34.40
C ILE A 348 2.69 -6.13 35.73
N LYS A 349 1.84 -6.43 36.72
CA LYS A 349 2.26 -7.00 38.02
C LYS A 349 3.02 -8.32 37.88
N LYS A 350 2.79 -9.07 36.81
CA LYS A 350 3.56 -10.30 36.47
C LYS A 350 4.89 -10.03 35.76
N GLY A 351 5.28 -8.79 35.57
CA GLY A 351 6.52 -8.42 34.88
C GLY A 351 6.47 -8.59 33.35
N ASN A 352 5.26 -8.63 32.77
CA ASN A 352 5.07 -8.81 31.33
C ASN A 352 4.71 -7.49 30.63
N GLN A 353 4.78 -7.50 29.30
CA GLN A 353 4.37 -6.35 28.47
C GLN A 353 2.95 -6.51 27.94
N VAL A 354 2.28 -5.37 27.77
CA VAL A 354 0.95 -5.27 27.20
C VAL A 354 1.00 -4.48 25.91
N LEU A 355 0.26 -4.90 24.90
CA LEU A 355 0.04 -4.17 23.66
C LEU A 355 -1.39 -3.65 23.60
N VAL A 356 -1.57 -2.34 23.63
CA VAL A 356 -2.87 -1.68 23.45
C VAL A 356 -2.95 -1.18 22.01
N PHE A 357 -3.71 -1.89 21.21
CA PHE A 357 -3.91 -1.58 19.81
C PHE A 357 -5.18 -0.76 19.60
N ILE A 358 -5.06 0.38 18.94
CA ILE A 358 -6.19 1.26 18.61
C ILE A 358 -6.48 1.13 17.12
N ASN A 359 -7.64 0.57 16.78
CA ASN A 359 -8.10 0.50 15.39
C ASN A 359 -8.55 1.88 14.91
N ARG A 360 -7.57 2.74 14.59
CA ARG A 360 -7.81 4.11 14.14
C ARG A 360 -8.07 4.15 12.65
N ARG A 361 -9.33 3.98 12.24
CA ARG A 361 -9.81 4.48 10.95
C ARG A 361 -11.03 5.35 11.23
N GLY A 362 -10.88 6.67 11.13
CA GLY A 362 -11.97 7.63 11.12
C GLY A 362 -12.17 8.49 12.36
N PHE A 363 -11.43 8.31 13.46
CA PHE A 363 -11.56 9.17 14.63
C PHE A 363 -10.28 9.97 14.89
N ALA A 364 -10.19 11.12 14.27
CA ALA A 364 -9.37 12.21 14.79
C ALA A 364 -10.09 12.80 16.02
N PRO A 365 -9.39 13.24 17.08
CA PRO A 365 -10.01 13.94 18.18
C PRO A 365 -10.72 15.18 17.64
N LEU A 366 -12.06 15.16 17.68
CA LEU A 366 -12.88 16.28 17.26
C LEU A 366 -12.84 17.34 18.36
N PHE A 367 -12.75 18.58 17.96
CA PHE A 367 -12.91 19.71 18.86
C PHE A 367 -14.37 20.17 18.77
N GLU A 368 -15.14 19.90 19.83
CA GLU A 368 -16.58 20.11 19.83
C GLU A 368 -17.05 20.96 21.03
N CYS A 369 -18.23 21.52 20.88
CA CYS A 369 -18.91 22.27 21.94
C CYS A 369 -19.91 21.37 22.66
N GLY A 370 -19.75 21.16 23.97
CA GLY A 370 -20.70 20.42 24.81
C GLY A 370 -22.07 21.09 24.93
N GLY A 371 -22.13 22.42 24.73
CA GLY A 371 -23.40 23.16 24.85
C GLY A 371 -24.30 23.06 23.62
N CYS A 372 -23.76 23.01 22.38
CA CYS A 372 -24.58 23.04 21.16
C CYS A 372 -24.20 21.99 20.12
N GLY A 373 -23.23 21.11 20.40
CA GLY A 373 -22.75 20.10 19.47
C GLY A 373 -22.01 20.63 18.24
N TRP A 374 -21.56 21.90 18.25
CA TRP A 374 -20.73 22.41 17.17
C TRP A 374 -19.38 21.69 17.15
N ILE A 375 -18.95 21.29 15.95
CA ILE A 375 -17.65 20.64 15.73
C ILE A 375 -16.82 21.54 14.85
N ALA A 376 -15.54 21.73 15.21
CA ALA A 376 -14.61 22.54 14.42
C ALA A 376 -14.31 21.88 13.07
N ASP A 377 -14.55 22.59 11.99
CA ASP A 377 -14.36 22.14 10.60
C ASP A 377 -13.37 23.00 9.84
N CYS A 378 -12.83 22.46 8.76
CA CYS A 378 -11.87 23.16 7.92
C CYS A 378 -12.59 24.06 6.91
N HIS A 379 -12.25 25.33 6.84
CA HIS A 379 -12.86 26.28 5.89
C HIS A 379 -12.60 25.91 4.41
N ALA A 380 -11.50 25.23 4.11
CA ALA A 380 -11.13 24.82 2.75
C ALA A 380 -11.53 23.37 2.41
N CYS A 381 -11.87 22.57 3.42
CA CYS A 381 -12.22 21.16 3.28
C CYS A 381 -13.50 20.86 4.05
N ASP A 382 -14.23 19.85 3.58
CA ASP A 382 -15.40 19.34 4.28
C ASP A 382 -14.96 18.21 5.23
N THR A 383 -14.18 18.57 6.26
CA THR A 383 -13.65 17.62 7.23
C THR A 383 -13.41 18.32 8.55
N ASN A 384 -13.55 17.58 9.63
CA ASN A 384 -13.31 18.09 10.96
C ASN A 384 -11.83 18.37 11.20
N LEU A 385 -11.56 19.41 11.97
CA LEU A 385 -10.22 19.77 12.40
C LEU A 385 -9.79 18.88 13.58
N VAL A 386 -8.51 18.58 13.61
CA VAL A 386 -7.87 17.80 14.68
C VAL A 386 -7.07 18.74 15.57
N PHE A 387 -7.30 18.68 16.87
CA PHE A 387 -6.50 19.43 17.83
C PHE A 387 -5.14 18.77 18.07
N HIS A 388 -4.08 19.52 17.89
CA HIS A 388 -2.72 19.10 18.19
C HIS A 388 -2.22 19.80 19.45
N GLN A 389 -2.30 19.11 20.58
CA GLN A 389 -1.90 19.65 21.90
C GLN A 389 -0.45 20.19 21.90
N SER A 390 0.50 19.50 21.26
CA SER A 390 1.90 19.91 21.18
C SER A 390 2.14 21.21 20.37
N ARG A 391 1.15 21.66 19.59
CA ARG A 391 1.23 22.88 18.75
C ARG A 391 0.19 23.93 19.14
N ASP A 392 -0.70 23.59 20.06
CA ASP A 392 -1.88 24.39 20.44
C ASP A 392 -2.65 24.92 19.21
N ARG A 393 -2.93 24.01 18.28
CA ARG A 393 -3.58 24.33 17.02
C ARG A 393 -4.54 23.25 16.55
N LEU A 394 -5.60 23.72 15.89
CA LEU A 394 -6.50 22.85 15.11
C LEU A 394 -5.91 22.69 13.71
N ILE A 395 -5.61 21.46 13.29
CA ILE A 395 -4.98 21.18 11.99
C ILE A 395 -5.89 20.32 11.13
N CYS A 396 -6.07 20.72 9.89
CA CYS A 396 -6.71 19.88 8.88
C CYS A 396 -5.71 18.84 8.37
N HIS A 397 -5.91 17.56 8.67
CA HIS A 397 -5.05 16.47 8.20
C HIS A 397 -5.16 16.20 6.70
N ARG A 398 -5.95 17.01 5.99
CA ARG A 398 -6.13 16.86 4.55
C ARG A 398 -5.44 17.92 3.71
N CYS A 399 -5.52 19.18 4.12
CA CYS A 399 -4.86 20.28 3.40
C CYS A 399 -3.76 20.94 4.23
N GLU A 400 -3.50 20.43 5.44
CA GLU A 400 -2.48 20.91 6.38
C GLU A 400 -2.70 22.35 6.89
N SER A 401 -3.87 22.95 6.59
CA SER A 401 -4.22 24.26 7.13
C SER A 401 -4.33 24.20 8.64
N ALA A 402 -3.70 25.17 9.32
CA ALA A 402 -3.68 25.29 10.77
C ALA A 402 -4.50 26.50 11.24
N TYR A 403 -5.37 26.27 12.22
CA TYR A 403 -6.24 27.30 12.81
C TYR A 403 -5.93 27.46 14.30
N LYS A 404 -6.17 28.65 14.82
CA LYS A 404 -6.06 28.89 16.27
C LYS A 404 -7.22 28.18 16.99
N VAL A 405 -6.95 27.71 18.20
CA VAL A 405 -7.99 27.19 19.09
C VAL A 405 -8.83 28.38 19.58
N THR A 406 -10.15 28.25 19.45
CA THR A 406 -11.07 29.26 19.97
C THR A 406 -11.37 29.01 21.44
N SER A 407 -11.40 30.04 22.28
CA SER A 407 -11.77 29.92 23.68
C SER A 407 -13.29 29.83 23.90
N ASN A 408 -14.06 30.27 22.92
CA ASN A 408 -15.52 30.24 22.94
C ASN A 408 -16.06 29.61 21.66
N CYS A 409 -17.19 28.92 21.77
CA CYS A 409 -17.87 28.33 20.62
C CYS A 409 -18.32 29.41 19.63
N PRO A 410 -17.98 29.30 18.33
CA PRO A 410 -18.42 30.28 17.33
C PRO A 410 -19.93 30.29 17.10
N LYS A 411 -20.64 29.18 17.48
CA LYS A 411 -22.08 29.03 17.27
C LYS A 411 -22.93 29.52 18.44
N CYS A 412 -22.52 29.21 19.68
CA CYS A 412 -23.33 29.52 20.87
C CYS A 412 -22.58 30.28 21.97
N SER A 413 -21.34 30.69 21.72
CA SER A 413 -20.46 31.43 22.65
C SER A 413 -20.14 30.68 23.98
N SER A 414 -20.54 29.43 24.13
CA SER A 414 -20.21 28.59 25.29
C SER A 414 -18.70 28.42 25.41
N ARG A 415 -18.20 28.36 26.65
CA ARG A 415 -16.80 27.99 26.95
C ARG A 415 -16.59 26.50 27.11
N ASP A 416 -17.66 25.72 27.07
CA ASP A 416 -17.61 24.26 27.16
C ASP A 416 -17.15 23.66 25.83
N LEU A 417 -15.86 23.86 25.54
CA LEU A 417 -15.19 23.29 24.37
C LEU A 417 -14.24 22.19 24.83
N HIS A 418 -14.44 21.00 24.31
CA HIS A 418 -13.65 19.84 24.69
C HIS A 418 -13.29 18.96 23.50
N MET A 419 -12.31 18.10 23.71
CA MET A 419 -11.88 17.12 22.70
C MET A 419 -12.71 15.85 22.84
N HIS A 420 -13.32 15.42 21.74
CA HIS A 420 -14.06 14.16 21.67
C HIS A 420 -13.31 13.13 20.83
N GLY A 421 -13.27 11.88 21.32
CA GLY A 421 -12.67 10.75 20.61
C GLY A 421 -11.42 10.18 21.28
N ALA A 422 -11.33 8.85 21.38
CA ALA A 422 -10.16 8.16 21.87
C ALA A 422 -9.06 8.13 20.79
N GLY A 423 -8.28 9.19 20.69
CA GLY A 423 -6.99 9.16 19.97
C GLY A 423 -5.94 8.38 20.78
N THR A 424 -4.87 7.98 20.12
CA THR A 424 -3.72 7.37 20.82
C THR A 424 -3.22 8.20 21.99
N GLU A 425 -3.30 9.53 21.89
CA GLU A 425 -2.89 10.48 22.93
C GLU A 425 -3.76 10.39 24.18
N ARG A 426 -5.08 10.28 24.02
CA ARG A 426 -6.00 10.15 25.17
C ARG A 426 -5.88 8.79 25.88
N VAL A 427 -5.69 7.72 25.10
CA VAL A 427 -5.44 6.39 25.69
C VAL A 427 -4.11 6.39 26.45
N GLU A 428 -3.07 7.01 25.87
CA GLU A 428 -1.75 7.19 26.47
C GLU A 428 -1.86 7.96 27.81
N GLU A 429 -2.52 9.14 27.78
CA GLU A 429 -2.74 9.97 28.97
C GLU A 429 -3.46 9.22 30.11
N VAL A 430 -4.51 8.47 29.79
CA VAL A 430 -5.24 7.66 30.80
C VAL A 430 -4.34 6.55 31.35
N LEU A 431 -3.57 5.89 30.50
CA LEU A 431 -2.65 4.85 30.94
C LEU A 431 -1.51 5.42 31.80
N GLU A 432 -0.95 6.58 31.45
CA GLU A 432 0.07 7.27 32.24
C GLU A 432 -0.44 7.67 33.64
N ASN A 433 -1.67 8.16 33.70
CA ASN A 433 -2.32 8.53 34.97
C ASN A 433 -2.69 7.30 35.83
N THR A 434 -2.97 6.16 35.19
CA THR A 434 -3.36 4.91 35.88
C THR A 434 -2.15 4.08 36.31
N PHE A 435 -1.10 4.05 35.51
CA PHE A 435 0.08 3.19 35.69
C PHE A 435 1.37 4.01 35.86
N ILE A 436 1.47 4.80 36.92
CA ILE A 436 2.52 5.79 37.18
C ILE A 436 3.93 5.19 37.09
N ASP A 437 4.14 3.97 37.60
CA ASP A 437 5.44 3.30 37.65
C ASP A 437 5.74 2.42 36.42
N THR A 438 4.88 2.43 35.42
CA THR A 438 5.02 1.57 34.24
C THR A 438 5.36 2.39 32.99
N PRO A 439 6.42 2.08 32.25
CA PRO A 439 6.73 2.78 31.01
C PRO A 439 5.61 2.62 29.97
N ILE A 440 5.03 3.74 29.55
CA ILE A 440 4.12 3.80 28.41
C ILE A 440 4.92 4.15 27.16
N ILE A 441 4.83 3.34 26.12
CA ILE A 441 5.62 3.50 24.88
C ILE A 441 4.66 3.63 23.70
N ARG A 442 4.54 4.84 23.19
CA ARG A 442 3.70 5.12 22.03
C ARG A 442 4.40 4.79 20.71
N VAL A 443 3.71 4.07 19.83
CA VAL A 443 4.21 3.67 18.51
C VAL A 443 3.16 3.98 17.44
N ASP A 444 3.25 5.15 16.86
CA ASP A 444 2.38 5.59 15.77
C ASP A 444 3.18 6.31 14.67
N GLN A 445 2.46 6.80 13.66
CA GLN A 445 3.10 7.48 12.54
C GLN A 445 3.81 8.77 12.96
N ASP A 446 3.32 9.45 13.98
CA ASP A 446 3.89 10.71 14.44
C ASP A 446 5.16 10.49 15.27
N SER A 447 5.16 9.50 16.17
CA SER A 447 6.32 9.15 16.99
C SER A 447 7.50 8.56 16.18
N THR A 448 7.24 8.06 14.96
CA THR A 448 8.23 7.38 14.11
C THR A 448 8.67 8.16 12.88
N LYS A 449 8.32 9.45 12.77
CA LYS A 449 8.68 10.31 11.61
C LYS A 449 10.18 10.54 11.44
N LYS A 450 10.93 10.65 12.54
CA LYS A 450 12.37 10.91 12.49
C LYS A 450 13.14 9.65 12.11
N VAL A 451 14.20 9.82 11.32
CA VAL A 451 15.12 8.71 10.98
C VAL A 451 15.72 8.14 12.26
N GLY A 452 15.70 6.82 12.42
CA GLY A 452 16.21 6.13 13.61
C GLY A 452 15.25 6.10 14.82
N ALA A 453 14.10 6.79 14.76
CA ALA A 453 13.16 6.83 15.88
C ALA A 453 12.54 5.45 16.16
N MET A 454 12.22 4.70 15.10
CA MET A 454 11.65 3.36 15.25
C MET A 454 12.64 2.38 15.90
N GLU A 455 13.91 2.42 15.50
CA GLU A 455 14.98 1.61 16.07
C GLU A 455 15.18 1.92 17.57
N ALA A 456 15.14 3.19 17.93
CA ALA A 456 15.25 3.62 19.33
C ALA A 456 14.04 3.12 20.16
N ILE A 457 12.83 3.21 19.61
CA ILE A 457 11.60 2.70 20.25
C ILE A 457 11.68 1.19 20.46
N VAL A 458 12.04 0.43 19.43
CA VAL A 458 12.18 -1.03 19.50
C VAL A 458 13.23 -1.42 20.54
N LYS A 459 14.36 -0.72 20.59
CA LYS A 459 15.41 -0.94 21.61
C LYS A 459 14.86 -0.69 23.02
N LYS A 460 14.11 0.41 23.22
CA LYS A 460 13.46 0.72 24.50
C LYS A 460 12.48 -0.39 24.93
N ILE A 461 11.66 -0.90 24.00
CA ILE A 461 10.72 -2.00 24.26
C ILE A 461 11.46 -3.26 24.70
N HIS A 462 12.52 -3.66 23.99
CA HIS A 462 13.28 -4.86 24.32
C HIS A 462 14.03 -4.76 25.66
N SER A 463 14.52 -3.57 26.03
CA SER A 463 15.22 -3.34 27.30
C SER A 463 14.28 -3.28 28.51
N SER A 464 12.99 -2.96 28.33
CA SER A 464 12.01 -2.90 29.41
C SER A 464 11.54 -4.30 29.81
N ASN A 465 11.41 -4.55 31.12
CA ASN A 465 10.84 -5.81 31.64
C ASN A 465 9.32 -5.78 31.50
N SER A 466 8.67 -4.80 32.10
CA SER A 466 7.25 -4.51 31.93
C SER A 466 7.08 -3.17 31.21
N ALA A 467 6.11 -3.08 30.33
CA ALA A 467 5.77 -1.85 29.61
C ALA A 467 4.39 -1.98 28.95
N ILE A 468 3.72 -0.86 28.75
CA ILE A 468 2.48 -0.79 27.96
C ILE A 468 2.81 -0.13 26.61
N LEU A 469 2.63 -0.87 25.54
CA LEU A 469 2.84 -0.41 24.18
C LEU A 469 1.51 0.09 23.63
N VAL A 470 1.42 1.38 23.29
CA VAL A 470 0.19 1.96 22.74
C VAL A 470 0.41 2.36 21.28
N GLY A 471 -0.51 1.96 20.40
CA GLY A 471 -0.37 2.40 19.03
C GLY A 471 -1.39 1.82 18.05
N THR A 472 -1.10 2.08 16.77
CA THR A 472 -1.96 1.71 15.65
C THR A 472 -1.33 0.61 14.79
N GLN A 473 -1.67 0.52 13.52
CA GLN A 473 -1.21 -0.52 12.59
C GLN A 473 0.32 -0.76 12.57
N MET A 474 1.13 0.19 13.03
CA MET A 474 2.59 0.00 13.09
C MET A 474 3.01 -1.06 14.11
N LEU A 475 2.28 -1.19 15.23
CA LEU A 475 2.52 -2.25 16.22
C LEU A 475 2.09 -3.63 15.73
N ALA A 476 1.08 -3.71 14.88
CA ALA A 476 0.61 -4.97 14.32
C ALA A 476 1.60 -5.58 13.31
N LYS A 477 2.51 -4.78 12.75
CA LYS A 477 3.34 -5.16 11.60
C LYS A 477 4.84 -5.11 11.91
N GLY A 478 5.60 -6.08 11.42
CA GLY A 478 7.05 -6.02 11.23
C GLY A 478 7.95 -6.24 12.43
N HIS A 479 7.51 -6.03 13.67
CA HIS A 479 8.35 -6.16 14.86
C HIS A 479 7.94 -7.34 15.75
N ASP A 480 8.93 -7.91 16.42
CA ASP A 480 8.73 -8.99 17.37
C ASP A 480 8.81 -8.44 18.80
N PHE A 481 7.78 -8.74 19.62
CA PHE A 481 7.69 -8.31 21.01
C PHE A 481 7.53 -9.54 21.93
N PRO A 482 8.62 -10.25 22.22
CA PRO A 482 8.57 -11.55 22.91
C PRO A 482 8.01 -11.49 24.34
N LYS A 483 8.05 -10.33 25.01
CA LYS A 483 7.54 -10.13 26.36
C LYS A 483 6.05 -9.75 26.41
N VAL A 484 5.40 -9.51 25.25
CA VAL A 484 3.97 -9.18 25.18
C VAL A 484 3.14 -10.45 25.40
N THR A 485 2.37 -10.50 26.49
CA THR A 485 1.48 -11.61 26.85
C THR A 485 0.00 -11.24 26.82
N LEU A 486 -0.31 -9.94 26.79
CA LEU A 486 -1.65 -9.42 26.61
C LEU A 486 -1.68 -8.44 25.43
N SER A 487 -2.63 -8.64 24.51
CA SER A 487 -3.00 -7.63 23.51
C SER A 487 -4.43 -7.18 23.74
N VAL A 488 -4.65 -5.88 23.76
CA VAL A 488 -5.98 -5.25 23.87
C VAL A 488 -6.29 -4.57 22.54
N ILE A 489 -7.44 -4.82 21.97
CA ILE A 489 -7.90 -4.21 20.72
C ILE A 489 -9.08 -3.31 21.02
N LEU A 490 -8.87 -2.01 20.85
CA LEU A 490 -9.87 -0.98 21.01
C LEU A 490 -10.50 -0.63 19.67
N ASN A 491 -11.77 -0.23 19.66
CA ASN A 491 -12.50 0.23 18.48
C ASN A 491 -12.59 -0.83 17.34
N ALA A 492 -12.72 -2.11 17.68
CA ALA A 492 -12.92 -3.18 16.68
C ALA A 492 -14.20 -2.95 15.86
N ASP A 493 -15.23 -2.37 16.46
CA ASP A 493 -16.53 -2.09 15.85
C ASP A 493 -16.44 -1.25 14.57
N ASN A 494 -15.45 -0.36 14.48
CA ASN A 494 -15.22 0.42 13.27
C ASN A 494 -15.03 -0.45 12.00
N GLY A 495 -14.51 -1.66 12.15
CA GLY A 495 -14.38 -2.60 11.05
C GLY A 495 -15.63 -3.44 10.80
N LEU A 496 -16.47 -3.65 11.83
CA LEU A 496 -17.72 -4.40 11.73
C LEU A 496 -18.82 -3.60 11.03
N VAL A 497 -18.96 -2.31 11.40
CA VAL A 497 -20.04 -1.43 10.91
C VAL A 497 -19.61 -0.55 9.72
N SER A 498 -18.39 -0.68 9.24
CA SER A 498 -17.89 0.13 8.14
C SER A 498 -18.61 -0.18 6.82
N PRO A 499 -19.01 0.83 6.04
CA PRO A 499 -19.58 0.65 4.71
C PRO A 499 -18.52 0.27 3.66
N GLU A 500 -17.25 0.19 4.02
CA GLU A 500 -16.19 -0.21 3.09
C GLU A 500 -16.33 -1.68 2.70
N ILE A 501 -16.23 -1.98 1.41
CA ILE A 501 -16.39 -3.34 0.86
C ILE A 501 -15.44 -4.35 1.51
N ASN A 502 -14.21 -3.93 1.83
CA ASN A 502 -13.17 -4.79 2.38
C ASN A 502 -12.99 -4.61 3.90
N ALA A 503 -13.97 -4.03 4.61
CA ALA A 503 -13.81 -3.70 6.03
C ALA A 503 -13.62 -4.94 6.89
N LEU A 504 -14.44 -5.98 6.70
CA LEU A 504 -14.34 -7.24 7.43
C LEU A 504 -13.06 -7.99 7.13
N GLU A 505 -12.62 -8.02 5.85
CA GLU A 505 -11.34 -8.60 5.47
C GLU A 505 -10.18 -7.89 6.18
N LYS A 506 -10.19 -6.56 6.19
CA LYS A 506 -9.17 -5.75 6.88
C LYS A 506 -9.18 -5.96 8.39
N LEU A 507 -10.37 -6.05 8.99
CA LEU A 507 -10.51 -6.32 10.43
C LEU A 507 -9.96 -7.70 10.78
N SER A 508 -10.33 -8.75 10.04
CA SER A 508 -9.86 -10.12 10.29
C SER A 508 -8.34 -10.23 10.15
N GLN A 509 -7.78 -9.64 9.10
CA GLN A 509 -6.33 -9.58 8.91
C GLN A 509 -5.63 -8.89 10.09
N LEU A 510 -6.19 -7.78 10.55
CA LEU A 510 -5.66 -7.03 11.68
C LEU A 510 -5.72 -7.83 12.98
N LEU A 511 -6.88 -8.41 13.33
CA LEU A 511 -7.06 -9.17 14.55
C LEU A 511 -6.10 -10.35 14.63
N ILE A 512 -5.91 -11.06 13.53
CA ILE A 512 -4.97 -12.19 13.45
C ILE A 512 -3.51 -11.72 13.50
N GLN A 513 -3.16 -10.59 12.88
CA GLN A 513 -1.80 -10.06 12.99
C GLN A 513 -1.45 -9.58 14.39
N VAL A 514 -2.36 -8.85 15.05
CA VAL A 514 -2.18 -8.39 16.44
C VAL A 514 -2.11 -9.59 17.39
N SER A 515 -2.98 -10.58 17.20
CA SER A 515 -2.94 -11.81 18.00
C SER A 515 -1.60 -12.55 17.85
N GLY A 516 -1.06 -12.57 16.64
CA GLY A 516 0.24 -13.18 16.36
C GLY A 516 1.44 -12.49 17.01
N ARG A 517 1.28 -11.28 17.61
CA ARG A 517 2.34 -10.58 18.36
C ARG A 517 2.41 -10.99 19.82
N ALA A 518 1.32 -11.47 20.41
CA ALA A 518 1.28 -11.97 21.78
C ALA A 518 1.76 -13.42 21.85
N GLY A 519 2.45 -13.79 22.95
CA GLY A 519 2.71 -15.18 23.32
C GLY A 519 3.94 -15.85 22.73
N ARG A 520 5.03 -15.13 22.57
CA ARG A 520 6.30 -15.72 22.12
C ARG A 520 7.22 -16.23 23.24
N ASN A 521 6.87 -15.97 24.49
CA ASN A 521 7.51 -16.59 25.67
C ASN A 521 6.50 -17.45 26.42
N ASN A 522 6.83 -18.63 26.81
CA ASN A 522 6.12 -19.74 27.50
C ASN A 522 4.76 -19.48 28.22
N ASN A 523 4.19 -18.29 28.16
CA ASN A 523 2.94 -17.91 28.80
C ASN A 523 1.79 -17.95 27.79
N LEU A 524 0.64 -18.47 28.23
CA LEU A 524 -0.62 -18.41 27.48
C LEU A 524 -0.99 -16.95 27.22
N ALA A 525 -0.77 -16.48 26.01
CA ALA A 525 -1.14 -15.15 25.63
C ALA A 525 -2.65 -14.99 25.46
N LYS A 526 -3.15 -13.79 25.79
CA LYS A 526 -4.55 -13.42 25.66
C LYS A 526 -4.69 -12.22 24.74
N VAL A 527 -5.78 -12.18 23.99
CA VAL A 527 -6.17 -11.02 23.20
C VAL A 527 -7.57 -10.63 23.60
N ILE A 528 -7.75 -9.43 24.13
CA ILE A 528 -9.05 -8.86 24.51
C ILE A 528 -9.50 -7.95 23.36
N ILE A 529 -10.70 -8.19 22.84
CA ILE A 529 -11.35 -7.38 21.82
C ILE A 529 -12.54 -6.69 22.47
N GLN A 530 -12.45 -5.38 22.70
CA GLN A 530 -13.59 -4.60 23.16
C GLN A 530 -14.57 -4.34 22.02
N THR A 531 -15.85 -4.64 22.21
CA THR A 531 -16.88 -4.49 21.19
C THR A 531 -18.27 -4.26 21.80
N ARG A 532 -19.11 -3.51 21.08
CA ARG A 532 -20.55 -3.39 21.34
C ARG A 532 -21.37 -4.50 20.67
N TYR A 533 -20.71 -5.34 19.85
CA TYR A 533 -21.33 -6.41 19.08
C TYR A 533 -20.70 -7.77 19.43
N PRO A 534 -20.80 -8.24 20.72
CA PRO A 534 -20.12 -9.47 21.15
C PRO A 534 -20.59 -10.72 20.43
N ASP A 535 -21.84 -10.73 19.95
CA ASP A 535 -22.48 -11.86 19.25
C ASP A 535 -22.41 -11.76 17.73
N ASP A 536 -21.69 -10.79 17.17
CA ASP A 536 -21.54 -10.66 15.71
C ASP A 536 -20.94 -11.93 15.11
N ILE A 537 -21.61 -12.45 14.08
CA ILE A 537 -21.25 -13.72 13.43
C ILE A 537 -19.84 -13.65 12.85
N ASN A 538 -19.50 -12.56 12.17
CA ASN A 538 -18.18 -12.41 11.54
C ASN A 538 -17.08 -12.33 12.61
N LEU A 539 -17.35 -11.66 13.73
CA LEU A 539 -16.39 -11.58 14.84
C LEU A 539 -16.17 -12.96 15.48
N ASN A 540 -17.24 -13.75 15.64
CA ASN A 540 -17.15 -15.10 16.16
C ASN A 540 -16.39 -16.05 15.24
N GLU A 541 -16.54 -15.92 13.92
CA GLU A 541 -15.73 -16.63 12.93
C GLU A 541 -14.24 -16.26 13.03
N ILE A 542 -13.92 -14.99 13.14
CA ILE A 542 -12.54 -14.52 13.31
C ILE A 542 -11.92 -15.05 14.61
N LYS A 543 -12.71 -15.15 15.70
CA LYS A 543 -12.26 -15.68 17.00
C LYS A 543 -11.83 -17.14 16.96
N SER A 544 -12.32 -17.94 16.01
CA SER A 544 -11.86 -19.32 15.83
C SER A 544 -10.35 -19.41 15.54
N GLY A 545 -9.77 -18.30 15.08
CA GLY A 545 -8.34 -18.20 14.71
C GLY A 545 -8.01 -18.86 13.37
N ASP A 546 -8.99 -19.44 12.69
CA ASP A 546 -8.83 -20.01 11.35
C ASP A 546 -9.18 -18.98 10.27
N TYR A 547 -8.15 -18.26 9.82
CA TYR A 547 -8.32 -17.27 8.76
C TYR A 547 -8.86 -17.87 7.46
N LEU A 548 -8.45 -19.08 7.08
CA LEU A 548 -8.89 -19.68 5.82
C LEU A 548 -10.37 -20.06 5.85
N SER A 549 -10.89 -20.50 6.99
CA SER A 549 -12.32 -20.75 7.19
C SER A 549 -13.13 -19.45 7.02
N PHE A 550 -12.76 -18.38 7.74
CA PHE A 550 -13.36 -17.05 7.58
C PHE A 550 -13.31 -16.56 6.12
N ALA A 551 -12.14 -16.68 5.47
CA ALA A 551 -11.96 -16.22 4.09
C ALA A 551 -12.80 -17.04 3.09
N SER A 552 -12.96 -18.36 3.31
CA SER A 552 -13.80 -19.21 2.47
C SER A 552 -15.27 -18.79 2.55
N GLN A 553 -15.80 -18.58 3.76
CA GLN A 553 -17.17 -18.12 3.97
C GLN A 553 -17.40 -16.73 3.36
N SER A 554 -16.42 -15.81 3.55
CA SER A 554 -16.46 -14.47 2.94
C SER A 554 -16.47 -14.55 1.41
N LEU A 555 -15.70 -15.44 0.80
CA LEU A 555 -15.70 -15.66 -0.64
C LEU A 555 -17.07 -16.19 -1.12
N ASP A 556 -17.67 -17.13 -0.42
CA ASP A 556 -18.98 -17.67 -0.79
C ASP A 556 -20.09 -16.62 -0.69
N LYS A 557 -20.05 -15.78 0.35
CA LYS A 557 -20.95 -14.63 0.52
C LYS A 557 -20.78 -13.63 -0.62
N ASN A 558 -19.53 -13.25 -0.94
CA ASN A 558 -19.23 -12.30 -2.00
C ASN A 558 -19.60 -12.83 -3.38
N PHE A 559 -19.47 -14.15 -3.62
CA PHE A 559 -19.92 -14.79 -4.85
C PHE A 559 -21.43 -14.64 -5.04
N LYS A 560 -22.22 -14.98 -4.01
CA LYS A 560 -23.68 -14.87 -4.04
C LYS A 560 -24.16 -13.44 -4.28
N MET A 561 -23.45 -12.47 -3.71
CA MET A 561 -23.79 -11.03 -3.81
C MET A 561 -23.18 -10.34 -5.05
N ASN A 562 -22.42 -11.07 -5.88
CA ASN A 562 -21.64 -10.48 -6.98
C ASN A 562 -20.76 -9.31 -6.52
N HIS A 563 -20.16 -9.45 -5.33
CA HIS A 563 -19.20 -8.49 -4.78
C HIS A 563 -17.76 -8.84 -5.19
N PRO A 564 -16.81 -7.90 -5.15
CA PRO A 564 -15.40 -8.22 -5.28
C PRO A 564 -14.98 -9.35 -4.31
N PRO A 565 -14.15 -10.28 -4.77
CA PRO A 565 -13.40 -10.30 -6.02
C PRO A 565 -14.14 -10.94 -7.21
N PHE A 566 -15.43 -11.25 -7.13
CA PHE A 566 -16.22 -11.87 -8.21
C PHE A 566 -16.78 -10.86 -9.21
N SER A 567 -16.81 -9.59 -8.87
CA SER A 567 -17.02 -8.47 -9.79
C SER A 567 -15.79 -7.54 -9.78
N SER A 568 -15.74 -6.66 -10.75
CA SER A 568 -14.68 -5.66 -10.91
C SER A 568 -15.27 -4.27 -10.74
N ILE A 569 -14.58 -3.43 -10.00
CA ILE A 569 -15.03 -2.11 -9.61
C ILE A 569 -14.05 -1.04 -10.09
N CYS A 570 -14.60 0.10 -10.47
CA CYS A 570 -13.88 1.33 -10.71
C CYS A 570 -14.64 2.51 -10.09
N LEU A 571 -13.93 3.38 -9.38
CA LEU A 571 -14.46 4.69 -9.01
C LEU A 571 -14.03 5.72 -10.05
N LEU A 572 -14.98 6.34 -10.72
CA LEU A 572 -14.73 7.55 -11.47
C LEU A 572 -14.77 8.72 -10.50
N ARG A 573 -13.60 9.19 -10.07
CA ARG A 573 -13.46 10.32 -9.17
C ARG A 573 -13.43 11.61 -9.95
N CYS A 574 -14.16 12.61 -9.47
CA CYS A 574 -14.30 13.91 -10.09
C CYS A 574 -14.14 15.02 -9.06
N SER A 575 -13.42 16.09 -9.40
CA SER A 575 -13.32 17.27 -8.55
C SER A 575 -13.29 18.56 -9.38
N SER A 576 -13.98 19.60 -8.88
CA SER A 576 -13.99 20.93 -9.49
C SER A 576 -14.34 22.00 -8.44
N PRO A 577 -14.09 23.29 -8.73
CA PRO A 577 -14.48 24.38 -7.86
C PRO A 577 -15.98 24.49 -7.62
N THR A 578 -16.81 23.97 -8.53
CA THR A 578 -18.28 24.02 -8.44
C THR A 578 -18.90 22.63 -8.44
N GLN A 579 -19.84 22.40 -7.55
CA GLN A 579 -20.57 21.13 -7.46
C GLN A 579 -21.33 20.82 -8.77
N LYS A 580 -21.92 21.86 -9.39
CA LYS A 580 -22.67 21.75 -10.65
C LYS A 580 -21.83 21.14 -11.77
N SER A 581 -20.55 21.53 -11.91
CA SER A 581 -19.68 20.99 -12.97
C SER A 581 -19.42 19.49 -12.78
N ASN A 582 -19.24 19.04 -11.53
CA ASN A 582 -19.10 17.62 -11.22
C ASN A 582 -20.39 16.85 -11.57
N SER A 583 -21.56 17.36 -11.14
CA SER A 583 -22.85 16.69 -11.38
C SER A 583 -23.11 16.52 -12.88
N ILE A 584 -22.99 17.58 -13.67
CA ILE A 584 -23.23 17.53 -15.13
C ILE A 584 -22.33 16.48 -15.81
N PHE A 585 -21.03 16.46 -15.48
CA PHE A 585 -20.08 15.50 -16.05
C PHE A 585 -20.41 14.05 -15.65
N LEU A 586 -20.71 13.81 -14.37
CA LEU A 586 -20.97 12.48 -13.85
C LEU A 586 -22.34 11.94 -14.28
N GLU A 587 -23.39 12.75 -14.31
CA GLU A 587 -24.73 12.37 -14.78
C GLU A 587 -24.71 11.99 -16.26
N LYS A 588 -24.00 12.77 -17.09
CA LYS A 588 -23.78 12.44 -18.51
C LYS A 588 -23.04 11.10 -18.66
N THR A 589 -22.07 10.82 -17.79
CA THR A 589 -21.35 9.53 -17.76
C THR A 589 -22.30 8.39 -17.40
N ILE A 590 -23.13 8.56 -16.36
CA ILE A 590 -24.11 7.55 -15.93
C ILE A 590 -25.11 7.25 -17.05
N LYS A 591 -25.63 8.28 -17.72
CA LYS A 591 -26.56 8.12 -18.85
C LYS A 591 -25.99 7.26 -19.98
N ILE A 592 -24.68 7.38 -20.26
CA ILE A 592 -24.03 6.53 -21.27
C ILE A 592 -23.86 5.10 -20.75
N LEU A 593 -23.54 4.94 -19.47
CA LEU A 593 -23.33 3.62 -18.86
C LEU A 593 -24.65 2.85 -18.69
N SER A 594 -25.77 3.51 -18.41
CA SER A 594 -27.09 2.86 -18.26
C SER A 594 -27.53 2.12 -19.51
N ASN A 595 -27.05 2.52 -20.70
CA ASN A 595 -27.33 1.87 -21.98
C ASN A 595 -26.38 0.69 -22.31
N LYS A 596 -25.46 0.30 -21.36
CA LYS A 596 -24.49 -0.78 -21.59
C LYS A 596 -24.83 -1.99 -20.73
N ALA A 597 -25.25 -3.08 -21.35
CA ALA A 597 -25.50 -4.34 -20.66
C ALA A 597 -24.24 -4.84 -19.94
N GLY A 598 -24.40 -5.37 -18.71
CA GLY A 598 -23.31 -5.93 -17.92
C GLY A 598 -22.44 -4.92 -17.16
N VAL A 599 -22.85 -3.64 -17.15
CA VAL A 599 -22.27 -2.59 -16.31
C VAL A 599 -23.37 -1.94 -15.48
N SER A 600 -23.10 -1.72 -14.20
CA SER A 600 -23.91 -0.86 -13.34
C SER A 600 -23.12 0.38 -12.95
N ALA A 601 -23.79 1.52 -12.84
CA ALA A 601 -23.23 2.77 -12.39
C ALA A 601 -24.11 3.36 -11.29
N ILE A 602 -23.52 3.69 -10.14
CA ILE A 602 -24.21 4.26 -8.98
C ILE A 602 -23.58 5.63 -8.67
N GLY A 603 -24.42 6.63 -8.56
CA GLY A 603 -24.00 7.99 -8.26
C GLY A 603 -24.81 9.05 -9.05
N PRO A 604 -24.34 10.33 -9.12
CA PRO A 604 -23.12 10.83 -8.48
C PRO A 604 -23.23 10.87 -6.95
N LEU A 605 -22.24 10.34 -6.26
CA LEU A 605 -22.15 10.34 -4.80
C LEU A 605 -21.11 11.35 -4.34
N PRO A 606 -21.37 12.12 -3.26
CA PRO A 606 -20.33 12.92 -2.65
C PRO A 606 -19.25 12.00 -2.07
N SER A 607 -17.98 12.38 -2.17
CA SER A 607 -16.93 11.70 -1.43
C SER A 607 -17.12 11.90 0.07
N LEU A 608 -16.64 11.00 0.93
CA LEU A 608 -16.73 11.16 2.40
C LEU A 608 -16.16 12.51 2.87
N ILE A 609 -15.18 13.04 2.16
CA ILE A 609 -14.78 14.42 2.28
C ILE A 609 -15.21 15.10 0.99
N SER A 610 -16.40 15.67 1.02
CA SER A 610 -17.07 16.24 -0.15
C SER A 610 -16.38 17.51 -0.67
N LYS A 611 -15.57 18.20 0.16
CA LYS A 611 -14.81 19.40 -0.22
C LYS A 611 -13.37 19.32 0.26
N SER A 612 -12.39 19.65 -0.60
CA SER A 612 -10.98 19.70 -0.25
C SER A 612 -10.23 20.74 -1.08
N LYS A 613 -9.41 21.58 -0.42
CA LYS A 613 -8.63 22.65 -1.08
C LYS A 613 -9.51 23.51 -2.02
N GLY A 614 -10.71 23.86 -1.57
CA GLY A 614 -11.67 24.64 -2.35
C GLY A 614 -12.43 23.90 -3.43
N ASN A 615 -12.14 22.61 -3.68
CA ASN A 615 -12.80 21.82 -4.71
C ASN A 615 -13.80 20.83 -4.10
N TYR A 616 -14.99 20.75 -4.71
CA TYR A 616 -15.97 19.72 -4.42
C TYR A 616 -15.56 18.41 -5.05
N ARG A 617 -15.83 17.29 -4.39
CA ARG A 617 -15.42 15.95 -4.77
C ARG A 617 -16.62 15.02 -4.81
N HIS A 618 -16.80 14.40 -5.96
CA HIS A 618 -17.85 13.40 -6.20
C HIS A 618 -17.25 12.19 -6.90
N HIS A 619 -17.96 11.08 -6.86
CA HIS A 619 -17.57 9.90 -7.59
C HIS A 619 -18.79 9.15 -8.13
N VAL A 620 -18.54 8.34 -9.13
CA VAL A 620 -19.47 7.32 -9.65
C VAL A 620 -18.82 5.96 -9.43
N TYR A 621 -19.56 5.07 -8.84
CA TYR A 621 -19.20 3.67 -8.66
C TYR A 621 -19.60 2.89 -9.90
N ILE A 622 -18.63 2.33 -10.62
CA ILE A 622 -18.83 1.56 -11.84
C ILE A 622 -18.46 0.11 -11.54
N GLN A 623 -19.41 -0.80 -11.71
CA GLN A 623 -19.21 -2.23 -11.48
C GLN A 623 -19.50 -3.02 -12.77
N ALA A 624 -18.70 -4.05 -13.02
CA ALA A 624 -18.89 -4.99 -14.10
C ALA A 624 -18.57 -6.43 -13.64
N THR A 625 -19.19 -7.40 -14.25
CA THR A 625 -19.01 -8.83 -13.92
C THR A 625 -17.60 -9.33 -14.25
N LYS A 626 -16.95 -8.77 -15.28
CA LYS A 626 -15.61 -9.19 -15.74
C LYS A 626 -14.67 -7.98 -15.86
N LYS A 627 -13.45 -8.16 -15.41
CA LYS A 627 -12.38 -7.14 -15.45
C LYS A 627 -12.03 -6.69 -16.86
N THR A 628 -11.99 -7.61 -17.81
CA THR A 628 -11.74 -7.32 -19.22
C THR A 628 -12.84 -6.45 -19.84
N PHE A 629 -14.07 -6.68 -19.41
CA PHE A 629 -15.22 -5.90 -19.87
C PHE A 629 -15.20 -4.48 -19.27
N LEU A 630 -14.95 -4.38 -17.96
CA LEU A 630 -14.77 -3.08 -17.29
C LEU A 630 -13.71 -2.24 -18.04
N ASN A 631 -12.54 -2.81 -18.32
CA ASN A 631 -11.46 -2.09 -19.01
C ASN A 631 -11.86 -1.61 -20.42
N LYS A 632 -12.62 -2.42 -21.18
CA LYS A 632 -13.18 -1.98 -22.48
C LYS A 632 -14.09 -0.76 -22.32
N VAL A 633 -14.96 -0.79 -21.31
CA VAL A 633 -15.87 0.32 -21.01
C VAL A 633 -15.11 1.57 -20.59
N LEU A 634 -14.10 1.43 -19.71
CA LEU A 634 -13.29 2.57 -19.28
C LEU A 634 -12.49 3.18 -20.45
N LYS A 635 -11.93 2.35 -21.33
CA LYS A 635 -11.25 2.82 -22.55
C LYS A 635 -12.21 3.60 -23.47
N PHE A 636 -13.42 3.11 -23.64
CA PHE A 636 -14.47 3.83 -24.38
C PHE A 636 -14.79 5.17 -23.72
N LEU A 637 -14.98 5.21 -22.38
CA LEU A 637 -15.25 6.46 -21.67
C LEU A 637 -14.11 7.49 -21.82
N VAL A 638 -12.84 7.07 -21.82
CA VAL A 638 -11.72 7.97 -22.08
C VAL A 638 -11.86 8.68 -23.42
N ILE A 639 -12.17 7.92 -24.48
CA ILE A 639 -12.35 8.46 -25.83
C ILE A 639 -13.54 9.44 -25.88
N GLU A 640 -14.62 9.14 -25.18
CA GLU A 640 -15.77 10.04 -25.09
C GLU A 640 -15.45 11.30 -24.29
N PHE A 641 -14.77 11.18 -23.14
CA PHE A 641 -14.40 12.32 -22.32
C PHE A 641 -13.50 13.32 -23.04
N ASP A 642 -12.62 12.85 -23.94
CA ASP A 642 -11.77 13.72 -24.75
C ASP A 642 -12.58 14.62 -25.69
N LYS A 643 -13.79 14.20 -26.08
CA LYS A 643 -14.72 14.96 -26.92
C LYS A 643 -15.59 15.96 -26.15
N TRP A 644 -15.71 15.81 -24.82
CA TRP A 644 -16.67 16.58 -24.03
C TRP A 644 -16.09 17.90 -23.52
N PRO A 645 -16.76 19.03 -23.73
CA PRO A 645 -16.38 20.29 -23.10
C PRO A 645 -16.42 20.23 -21.57
N GLU A 646 -17.33 19.43 -21.00
CA GLU A 646 -17.52 19.26 -19.56
C GLU A 646 -16.30 18.61 -18.91
N SER A 647 -15.64 17.67 -19.57
CA SER A 647 -14.45 16.99 -19.05
C SER A 647 -13.28 17.95 -18.81
N LYS A 648 -13.21 19.06 -19.56
CA LYS A 648 -12.19 20.10 -19.41
C LYS A 648 -12.41 21.01 -18.19
N LYS A 649 -13.64 21.04 -17.65
CA LYS A 649 -14.02 21.85 -16.48
C LYS A 649 -13.83 21.14 -15.16
N VAL A 650 -13.48 19.86 -15.19
CA VAL A 650 -13.33 19.00 -14.01
C VAL A 650 -12.00 18.26 -14.05
N LYS A 651 -11.45 17.98 -12.88
CA LYS A 651 -10.34 17.04 -12.75
C LYS A 651 -10.93 15.65 -12.47
N TRP A 652 -10.75 14.72 -13.40
CA TRP A 652 -11.26 13.36 -13.25
C TRP A 652 -10.15 12.31 -13.32
N SER A 653 -10.39 11.16 -12.70
CA SER A 653 -9.50 10.01 -12.76
C SER A 653 -10.25 8.72 -12.46
N PHE A 654 -9.81 7.64 -13.06
CA PHE A 654 -10.24 6.29 -12.69
C PHE A 654 -9.42 5.76 -11.52
N ASP A 655 -10.11 5.10 -10.60
CA ASP A 655 -9.52 4.34 -9.51
C ASP A 655 -10.02 2.90 -9.64
N ILE A 656 -9.24 2.08 -10.37
CA ILE A 656 -9.59 0.71 -10.71
C ILE A 656 -9.19 -0.20 -9.56
N ASP A 657 -10.08 -1.11 -9.14
CA ASP A 657 -9.93 -1.96 -7.96
C ASP A 657 -9.62 -1.10 -6.70
N PRO A 658 -10.50 -0.16 -6.32
CA PRO A 658 -10.25 0.74 -5.19
C PRO A 658 -10.15 -0.03 -3.88
N VAL A 659 -9.26 0.42 -2.99
CA VAL A 659 -9.12 -0.14 -1.63
C VAL A 659 -10.09 0.52 -0.66
N ASP A 660 -10.46 1.76 -0.94
CA ASP A 660 -11.45 2.53 -0.20
C ASP A 660 -12.34 3.32 -1.16
N ILE A 661 -13.50 3.72 -0.67
CA ILE A 661 -14.46 4.55 -1.40
C ILE A 661 -14.30 6.05 -1.12
N ASN A 662 -13.24 6.45 -0.43
CA ASN A 662 -12.96 7.85 -0.05
C ASN A 662 -12.33 8.69 -1.16
#